data_4f15666e23175de518128009ce49ed97
#
_entry.id   4f15666e23175de518128009ce49ed97
#
_cell.length_a   1.000
_cell.length_b   1.000
_cell.length_c   1.000
_cell.angle_alpha   90.00
_cell.angle_beta   90.00
_cell.angle_gamma   90.00
#
_symmetry.space_group_name_H-M   'P 1'
#
loop_
_entity.id
_entity.type
_entity.pdbx_description
1 polymer ?
#
loop_
_entity_poly.entity_id
_entity_poly.type
_entity_poly.pdbx_seq_one_letter_code
_entity_poly.pdbx_strand_id
1 'polypeptide(L)'
;TIRKYGLGTGAGRNPFEVVSGALNATTSNLTKPDPNDPTGKRRIRDPQDTALLYQKRHTVEQAFAEWVWTDPDRTRMLENVYNERFNRIHPREYDGSYLTFPGISADIDLYPHQRKAVARILQSEEGTLVAHVVGAGKTFTGVAACHEAKRLGRATKPMIVVPNHLTEQWAKDYLTLYPDANILSMTEADGTGKGAARFWAKVAAGDWDAVIVRQDTFQRMHVSPERREKYFERRKAEMLDSIQIAESVGNDFSAKKLKDEIGKMEKNLGKTVKQAEKDRMRVDGKLQALRDSGESKEWIDFEDLGVDMLFVDEAHQYKNLAIATTISVPGVDVAAAQKCEDLFDKCEYLREAGHGSNIVFATGTPVSNSMAELYNMQRYLAPDLLKAQGVEAFTSWANTYGSIVESVEVKPEGSGYQIKQRFAKFHNLPELMSTFHDYADLLTADQLDLDVPDCEVVSVAVEATEAQKQAVDALVERAELVRDGAVDPSDDNMLNITNDGRKVSLDPKLLDVSDPDIQPMEGGKVQVCAEKIHEIWREHAEEKATQLVFCDSSTTASGKWNIQSDLKRRLVDLGIPADEIMFAAQEKDPQRKQALFEKVRKGEVRVLIGSTGTLGTGTNVQDRLFAIHDLDCPWKPAELEQRQGRVRRQGNMFDNVQDYRYVTVGTFDSYMFQTVERKARFISQIMSSGSPSREASDVDATVLSLADMKAIATGDPNIAKRMELENQLTQMKLLKRAHADQQRSIRFKIDMQLQPTVDNLERLHDEALDDEPKFREAVEIRGQHLTRGICGLDLGNGPIADRKQAIHDLVGIARGLDRGETREVGEYCGLTVMVASRNMAVNGLNVFRPFVGLKGEHEHWAGTSAPDINNSADSVIRQLDRIISNNTNTAQSLGVKLGNAKASLESAWNALNQPWEGQKEYDDLTDQIAKMNLEIKHGKGPTPAEEDGQADLAEASFHFDESQEPQVARAAVESGPSGSDSFPATVETTDVPMPDPCVDPCNGGTGMSGLCM
;
A
#
# COMPACT_ATOMS: atom_id res chain seq x y z
N THR A 1 4.75 -5.13 -29.42
CA THR A 1 4.94 -4.83 -27.98
C THR A 1 4.68 -6.08 -27.14
N ILE A 2 3.51 -6.70 -27.21
CA ILE A 2 3.14 -7.89 -26.42
C ILE A 2 4.16 -9.03 -26.62
N ARG A 3 4.53 -9.34 -27.86
CA ARG A 3 5.54 -10.36 -28.19
C ARG A 3 6.95 -9.96 -27.81
N LYS A 4 7.32 -8.68 -28.02
CA LYS A 4 8.66 -8.17 -27.72
C LYS A 4 9.00 -8.26 -26.23
N TYR A 5 8.03 -8.03 -25.35
CA TYR A 5 8.23 -8.00 -23.90
C TYR A 5 7.69 -9.25 -23.18
N GLY A 6 7.32 -10.30 -23.89
CA GLY A 6 6.88 -11.58 -23.29
C GLY A 6 5.62 -11.47 -22.41
N LEU A 7 4.80 -10.44 -22.62
CA LEU A 7 3.64 -10.13 -21.75
C LEU A 7 2.51 -11.14 -21.83
N GLY A 8 2.49 -11.99 -22.87
CA GLY A 8 1.41 -12.96 -23.11
C GLY A 8 1.64 -14.34 -22.50
N THR A 9 2.77 -14.58 -21.83
CA THR A 9 3.14 -15.92 -21.32
C THR A 9 3.36 -15.89 -19.81
N GLY A 10 2.80 -16.87 -19.10
CA GLY A 10 2.93 -17.01 -17.64
C GLY A 10 2.04 -16.07 -16.82
N ALA A 11 1.92 -16.35 -15.54
CA ALA A 11 1.10 -15.65 -14.55
C ALA A 11 -0.41 -15.53 -14.87
N GLY A 12 -0.93 -16.26 -15.88
CA GLY A 12 -2.37 -16.35 -16.19
C GLY A 12 -3.09 -15.02 -16.46
N ARG A 13 -2.32 -13.94 -16.81
CA ARG A 13 -2.86 -12.59 -16.98
C ARG A 13 -2.86 -12.13 -18.42
N ASN A 14 -3.88 -11.33 -18.76
CA ASN A 14 -3.95 -10.65 -20.04
C ASN A 14 -2.82 -9.59 -20.11
N PRO A 15 -2.10 -9.46 -21.26
CA PRO A 15 -1.07 -8.44 -21.45
C PRO A 15 -1.53 -7.01 -21.16
N PHE A 16 -2.79 -6.70 -21.43
CA PHE A 16 -3.37 -5.39 -21.13
C PHE A 16 -3.50 -5.13 -19.62
N GLU A 17 -3.78 -6.17 -18.83
CA GLU A 17 -3.80 -6.07 -17.36
C GLU A 17 -2.39 -5.80 -16.79
N VAL A 18 -1.36 -6.37 -17.40
CA VAL A 18 0.04 -6.11 -17.01
C VAL A 18 0.40 -4.65 -17.26
N VAL A 19 0.09 -4.13 -18.46
CA VAL A 19 0.34 -2.73 -18.83
C VAL A 19 -0.50 -1.78 -17.97
N SER A 20 -1.77 -2.04 -17.80
CA SER A 20 -2.65 -1.24 -16.94
C SER A 20 -2.16 -1.24 -15.49
N GLY A 21 -1.68 -2.39 -15.01
CA GLY A 21 -1.09 -2.50 -13.68
C GLY A 21 0.18 -1.68 -13.50
N ALA A 22 1.05 -1.61 -14.54
CA ALA A 22 2.23 -0.76 -14.54
C ALA A 22 1.85 0.74 -14.52
N LEU A 23 0.89 1.15 -15.38
CA LEU A 23 0.44 2.54 -15.46
C LEU A 23 -0.22 3.05 -14.17
N ASN A 24 -0.93 2.18 -13.44
CA ASN A 24 -1.66 2.55 -12.23
C ASN A 24 -0.91 2.19 -10.94
N ALA A 25 0.34 1.72 -11.01
CA ALA A 25 1.14 1.24 -9.87
C ALA A 25 0.36 0.32 -8.91
N THR A 26 -0.53 -0.50 -9.47
CA THR A 26 -1.39 -1.36 -8.64
C THR A 26 -0.59 -2.49 -8.03
N THR A 27 -0.76 -2.70 -6.74
CA THR A 27 -0.21 -3.86 -6.05
C THR A 27 -1.00 -5.10 -6.43
N SER A 28 -0.35 -6.13 -6.98
CA SER A 28 -1.03 -7.36 -7.37
C SER A 28 -0.54 -8.53 -6.54
N ASN A 29 -1.46 -9.14 -5.83
CA ASN A 29 -1.23 -10.42 -5.18
C ASN A 29 -2.03 -11.48 -5.94
N LEU A 30 -1.35 -12.28 -6.75
CA LEU A 30 -1.98 -13.41 -7.41
C LEU A 30 -2.29 -14.52 -6.41
N THR A 31 -3.42 -15.20 -6.62
CA THR A 31 -3.86 -16.26 -5.74
C THR A 31 -4.10 -17.55 -6.54
N LYS A 32 -3.79 -18.68 -5.92
CA LYS A 32 -4.11 -20.01 -6.44
C LYS A 32 -5.05 -20.75 -5.48
N PRO A 33 -5.77 -21.77 -5.95
CA PRO A 33 -6.57 -22.63 -5.06
C PRO A 33 -5.68 -23.21 -3.95
N ASP A 34 -6.20 -23.28 -2.73
CA ASP A 34 -5.50 -23.90 -1.61
C ASP A 34 -5.50 -25.44 -1.83
N PRO A 35 -4.32 -26.09 -1.96
CA PRO A 35 -4.24 -27.53 -2.13
C PRO A 35 -4.86 -28.32 -0.97
N ASN A 36 -4.97 -27.72 0.21
CA ASN A 36 -5.51 -28.34 1.42
C ASN A 36 -7.01 -28.12 1.60
N ASP A 37 -7.66 -27.35 0.72
CA ASP A 37 -9.13 -27.16 0.73
C ASP A 37 -9.82 -28.07 -0.28
N PRO A 38 -10.45 -29.14 0.16
CA PRO A 38 -11.17 -30.05 -0.73
C PRO A 38 -12.39 -29.40 -1.42
N THR A 39 -12.85 -28.24 -0.94
CA THR A 39 -13.96 -27.49 -1.56
C THR A 39 -13.52 -26.58 -2.69
N GLY A 40 -12.21 -26.34 -2.84
CA GLY A 40 -11.62 -25.46 -3.86
C GLY A 40 -12.01 -23.97 -3.73
N LYS A 41 -12.72 -23.58 -2.67
CA LYS A 41 -13.18 -22.21 -2.45
C LYS A 41 -12.13 -21.32 -1.80
N ARG A 42 -11.25 -21.90 -0.98
CA ARG A 42 -10.16 -21.17 -0.34
C ARG A 42 -9.04 -20.95 -1.35
N ARG A 43 -8.60 -19.69 -1.45
CA ARG A 43 -7.47 -19.32 -2.30
C ARG A 43 -6.33 -18.82 -1.43
N ILE A 44 -5.12 -19.26 -1.74
CA ILE A 44 -3.86 -18.81 -1.11
C ILE A 44 -3.07 -17.94 -2.08
N ARG A 45 -2.23 -17.05 -1.56
CA ARG A 45 -1.33 -16.24 -2.39
C ARG A 45 -0.36 -17.14 -3.15
N ASP A 46 -0.08 -16.77 -4.40
CA ASP A 46 0.96 -17.39 -5.22
C ASP A 46 2.18 -16.47 -5.31
N PRO A 47 3.25 -16.70 -4.53
CA PRO A 47 4.43 -15.85 -4.53
C PRO A 47 5.16 -15.90 -5.87
N GLN A 48 5.21 -17.06 -6.52
CA GLN A 48 5.95 -17.28 -7.77
C GLN A 48 5.33 -16.49 -8.93
N ASP A 49 4.02 -16.63 -9.14
CA ASP A 49 3.32 -15.91 -10.21
C ASP A 49 3.23 -14.41 -9.91
N THR A 50 3.16 -14.02 -8.63
CA THR A 50 3.21 -12.62 -8.21
C THR A 50 4.57 -11.99 -8.54
N ALA A 51 5.68 -12.66 -8.23
CA ALA A 51 7.02 -12.18 -8.54
C ALA A 51 7.25 -12.06 -10.07
N LEU A 52 6.77 -13.04 -10.84
CA LEU A 52 6.84 -13.00 -12.30
C LEU A 52 6.03 -11.84 -12.89
N LEU A 53 4.85 -11.57 -12.36
CA LEU A 53 4.02 -10.43 -12.77
C LEU A 53 4.73 -9.11 -12.49
N TYR A 54 5.34 -8.99 -11.32
CA TYR A 54 6.13 -7.81 -10.95
C TYR A 54 7.30 -7.58 -11.90
N GLN A 55 8.09 -8.62 -12.17
CA GLN A 55 9.21 -8.52 -13.13
C GLN A 55 8.73 -8.05 -14.51
N LYS A 56 7.60 -8.59 -14.99
CA LYS A 56 7.04 -8.15 -16.29
C LYS A 56 6.58 -6.70 -16.29
N ARG A 57 6.01 -6.22 -15.19
CA ARG A 57 5.66 -4.81 -15.03
C ARG A 57 6.89 -3.93 -15.06
N HIS A 58 7.90 -4.29 -14.30
CA HIS A 58 9.16 -3.55 -14.27
C HIS A 58 9.82 -3.47 -15.64
N THR A 59 9.81 -4.56 -16.43
CA THR A 59 10.26 -4.55 -17.83
C THR A 59 9.46 -3.57 -18.70
N VAL A 60 8.14 -3.44 -18.47
CA VAL A 60 7.29 -2.47 -19.19
C VAL A 60 7.64 -1.04 -18.78
N GLU A 61 7.84 -0.80 -17.49
CA GLU A 61 8.19 0.51 -16.94
C GLU A 61 9.56 0.98 -17.46
N GLN A 62 10.57 0.12 -17.45
CA GLN A 62 11.89 0.40 -18.01
C GLN A 62 11.80 0.69 -19.50
N ALA A 63 11.11 -0.17 -20.25
CA ALA A 63 10.96 0.02 -21.69
C ALA A 63 10.19 1.31 -22.04
N PHE A 64 9.24 1.72 -21.19
CA PHE A 64 8.54 2.99 -21.34
C PHE A 64 9.45 4.16 -21.01
N ALA A 65 10.22 4.08 -19.93
CA ALA A 65 11.18 5.10 -19.54
C ALA A 65 12.24 5.37 -20.63
N GLU A 66 12.75 4.31 -21.26
CA GLU A 66 13.66 4.44 -22.39
C GLU A 66 12.96 5.04 -23.63
N TRP A 67 11.76 4.51 -23.96
CA TRP A 67 11.04 4.93 -25.15
C TRP A 67 10.58 6.40 -25.10
N VAL A 68 10.24 6.88 -23.91
CA VAL A 68 9.65 8.21 -23.73
C VAL A 68 10.58 9.32 -24.25
N TRP A 69 11.89 9.14 -24.12
CA TRP A 69 12.92 10.11 -24.48
C TRP A 69 13.50 9.93 -25.90
N THR A 70 13.04 8.93 -26.66
CA THR A 70 13.59 8.65 -28.01
C THR A 70 13.07 9.60 -29.10
N ASP A 71 12.00 10.32 -28.85
CA ASP A 71 11.35 11.24 -29.81
C ASP A 71 11.48 12.68 -29.29
N PRO A 72 12.18 13.58 -30.03
CA PRO A 72 12.41 14.95 -29.58
C PRO A 72 11.12 15.78 -29.41
N ASP A 73 10.09 15.53 -30.22
CA ASP A 73 8.83 16.29 -30.12
C ASP A 73 8.05 15.87 -28.90
N ARG A 74 8.02 14.56 -28.61
CA ARG A 74 7.43 14.02 -27.37
C ARG A 74 8.18 14.51 -26.15
N THR A 75 9.52 14.49 -26.17
CA THR A 75 10.37 15.01 -25.09
C THR A 75 10.02 16.46 -24.79
N ARG A 76 9.99 17.33 -25.82
CA ARG A 76 9.66 18.75 -25.66
C ARG A 76 8.23 18.96 -25.13
N MET A 77 7.27 18.15 -25.58
CA MET A 77 5.90 18.20 -25.06
C MET A 77 5.85 17.85 -23.58
N LEU A 78 6.55 16.79 -23.16
CA LEU A 78 6.59 16.35 -21.75
C LEU A 78 7.34 17.35 -20.87
N GLU A 79 8.44 17.92 -21.34
CA GLU A 79 9.16 19.01 -20.66
C GLU A 79 8.24 20.22 -20.43
N ASN A 80 7.47 20.62 -21.43
CA ASN A 80 6.52 21.72 -21.30
C ASN A 80 5.43 21.39 -20.25
N VAL A 81 4.84 20.21 -20.31
CA VAL A 81 3.83 19.76 -19.33
C VAL A 81 4.42 19.70 -17.92
N TYR A 82 5.65 19.17 -17.77
CA TYR A 82 6.34 19.11 -16.47
C TYR A 82 6.64 20.51 -15.94
N ASN A 83 7.20 21.38 -16.78
CA ASN A 83 7.51 22.76 -16.40
C ASN A 83 6.23 23.54 -16.04
N GLU A 84 5.14 23.31 -16.76
CA GLU A 84 3.85 23.95 -16.46
C GLU A 84 3.26 23.50 -15.13
N ARG A 85 3.40 22.22 -14.79
CA ARG A 85 2.81 21.65 -13.55
C ARG A 85 3.65 21.87 -12.31
N PHE A 86 4.96 21.81 -12.41
CA PHE A 86 5.86 21.79 -11.25
C PHE A 86 6.82 22.97 -11.19
N ASN A 87 7.42 23.40 -12.30
CA ASN A 87 8.44 24.44 -12.28
C ASN A 87 7.87 25.88 -12.30
N ARG A 88 6.57 26.04 -12.50
CA ARG A 88 5.91 27.36 -12.37
C ARG A 88 5.60 27.74 -10.95
N ILE A 89 5.65 26.79 -10.03
CA ILE A 89 5.38 27.00 -8.61
C ILE A 89 6.66 27.51 -7.98
N HIS A 90 6.67 28.79 -7.65
CA HIS A 90 7.70 29.40 -6.82
C HIS A 90 7.06 29.72 -5.48
N PRO A 91 7.50 29.07 -4.36
CA PRO A 91 7.00 29.38 -3.04
C PRO A 91 7.09 30.87 -2.76
N ARG A 92 5.98 31.46 -2.37
CA ARG A 92 5.96 32.90 -2.03
C ARG A 92 6.70 33.14 -0.73
N GLU A 93 7.61 34.08 -0.73
CA GLU A 93 8.23 34.59 0.49
C GLU A 93 7.33 35.61 1.16
N TYR A 94 7.12 35.44 2.45
CA TYR A 94 6.31 36.34 3.27
C TYR A 94 7.22 37.14 4.18
N ASP A 95 7.08 38.49 4.12
CA ASP A 95 7.73 39.38 5.04
C ASP A 95 6.70 39.94 6.02
N GLY A 96 6.85 39.64 7.30
CA GLY A 96 5.95 40.09 8.36
C GLY A 96 6.43 41.38 9.05
N SER A 97 7.51 42.01 8.60
CA SER A 97 8.09 43.18 9.23
C SER A 97 7.16 44.41 9.30
N TYR A 98 6.24 44.51 8.35
CA TYR A 98 5.24 45.59 8.27
C TYR A 98 4.06 45.43 9.24
N LEU A 99 3.87 44.24 9.87
CA LEU A 99 2.78 44.01 10.82
C LEU A 99 3.06 44.72 12.15
N THR A 100 2.08 45.48 12.63
CA THR A 100 2.20 46.31 13.83
C THR A 100 1.51 45.77 15.07
N PHE A 101 0.65 44.75 14.93
CA PHE A 101 -0.10 44.07 16.01
C PHE A 101 -0.74 45.03 17.06
N PRO A 102 -1.71 45.88 16.68
CA PRO A 102 -2.36 46.78 17.61
C PRO A 102 -3.08 46.01 18.73
N GLY A 103 -2.91 46.46 19.98
CA GLY A 103 -3.50 45.79 21.16
C GLY A 103 -2.63 44.71 21.79
N ILE A 104 -1.46 44.41 21.22
CA ILE A 104 -0.50 43.51 21.84
C ILE A 104 0.05 44.11 23.14
N SER A 105 0.34 43.28 24.13
CA SER A 105 0.99 43.70 25.37
C SER A 105 2.31 44.43 25.10
N ALA A 106 2.54 45.58 25.75
CA ALA A 106 3.74 46.35 25.55
C ALA A 106 5.04 45.66 25.96
N ASP A 107 4.96 44.64 26.79
CA ASP A 107 6.09 43.86 27.30
C ASP A 107 6.48 42.70 26.36
N ILE A 108 5.71 42.48 25.27
CA ILE A 108 5.91 41.34 24.38
C ILE A 108 6.12 41.81 22.94
N ASP A 109 7.23 41.37 22.34
CA ASP A 109 7.49 41.51 20.91
C ASP A 109 7.55 40.11 20.24
N LEU A 110 6.88 39.98 19.09
CA LEU A 110 6.89 38.75 18.36
C LEU A 110 8.20 38.57 17.59
N TYR A 111 8.77 37.38 17.67
CA TYR A 111 9.98 37.04 16.90
C TYR A 111 9.77 37.20 15.38
N PRO A 112 10.84 37.49 14.62
CA PRO A 112 10.75 37.63 13.16
C PRO A 112 10.06 36.45 12.46
N HIS A 113 10.34 35.20 12.86
CA HIS A 113 9.71 34.01 12.31
C HIS A 113 8.20 33.94 12.63
N GLN A 114 7.79 34.41 13.82
CA GLN A 114 6.36 34.46 14.17
C GLN A 114 5.63 35.52 13.32
N ARG A 115 6.23 36.68 13.11
CA ARG A 115 5.68 37.71 12.22
C ARG A 115 5.54 37.22 10.78
N LYS A 116 6.54 36.50 10.25
CA LYS A 116 6.49 35.86 8.92
C LYS A 116 5.36 34.86 8.82
N ALA A 117 5.20 33.98 9.81
CA ALA A 117 4.14 33.00 9.85
C ALA A 117 2.74 33.65 9.91
N VAL A 118 2.58 34.72 10.71
CA VAL A 118 1.32 35.47 10.75
C VAL A 118 1.05 36.14 9.41
N ALA A 119 2.07 36.80 8.79
CA ALA A 119 1.92 37.39 7.46
C ALA A 119 1.49 36.36 6.41
N ARG A 120 2.07 35.15 6.45
CA ARG A 120 1.69 34.04 5.60
C ARG A 120 0.22 33.66 5.80
N ILE A 121 -0.22 33.41 7.04
CA ILE A 121 -1.61 33.06 7.37
C ILE A 121 -2.58 34.13 6.85
N LEU A 122 -2.23 35.39 6.98
CA LEU A 122 -3.06 36.52 6.56
C LEU A 122 -3.09 36.73 5.03
N GLN A 123 -2.10 36.26 4.27
CA GLN A 123 -1.98 36.55 2.83
C GLN A 123 -2.12 35.32 1.94
N SER A 124 -2.04 34.12 2.51
CA SER A 124 -2.19 32.89 1.72
C SER A 124 -3.58 32.81 1.08
N GLU A 125 -3.64 32.28 -0.12
CA GLU A 125 -4.88 31.92 -0.83
C GLU A 125 -5.36 30.52 -0.46
N GLU A 126 -4.44 29.67 0.01
CA GLU A 126 -4.68 28.32 0.49
C GLU A 126 -4.61 28.26 2.02
N GLY A 127 -5.06 27.16 2.62
CA GLY A 127 -4.82 26.89 4.03
C GLY A 127 -3.33 26.82 4.36
N THR A 128 -2.98 27.08 5.60
CA THR A 128 -1.56 27.18 6.01
C THR A 128 -1.19 26.10 7.04
N LEU A 129 -0.07 25.40 6.82
CA LEU A 129 0.57 24.56 7.82
C LEU A 129 1.72 25.32 8.50
N VAL A 130 1.62 25.58 9.80
CA VAL A 130 2.71 26.11 10.63
C VAL A 130 3.51 24.91 11.16
N ALA A 131 4.53 24.51 10.41
CA ALA A 131 5.39 23.37 10.71
C ALA A 131 6.65 23.82 11.47
N HIS A 132 6.46 24.43 12.62
CA HIS A 132 7.53 24.96 13.44
C HIS A 132 7.96 23.97 14.52
N VAL A 133 9.25 23.81 14.74
CA VAL A 133 9.80 22.96 15.79
C VAL A 133 9.21 23.29 17.19
N VAL A 134 9.29 22.34 18.10
CA VAL A 134 8.84 22.53 19.48
C VAL A 134 9.66 23.67 20.13
N GLY A 135 8.97 24.59 20.80
CA GLY A 135 9.60 25.77 21.42
C GLY A 135 9.61 27.05 20.57
N ALA A 136 9.28 26.98 19.28
CA ALA A 136 9.24 28.16 18.38
C ALA A 136 8.09 29.14 18.65
N GLY A 137 7.29 28.95 19.69
CA GLY A 137 6.21 29.87 20.07
C GLY A 137 4.96 29.81 19.18
N LYS A 138 4.60 28.61 18.66
CA LYS A 138 3.40 28.40 17.85
C LYS A 138 2.11 28.95 18.45
N THR A 139 1.97 28.90 19.79
CA THR A 139 0.81 29.46 20.49
C THR A 139 0.66 30.94 20.24
N PHE A 140 1.73 31.73 20.40
CA PHE A 140 1.70 33.18 20.14
C PHE A 140 1.48 33.50 18.68
N THR A 141 2.05 32.69 17.77
CA THR A 141 1.78 32.81 16.32
C THR A 141 0.30 32.61 16.02
N GLY A 142 -0.32 31.56 16.59
CA GLY A 142 -1.74 31.24 16.38
C GLY A 142 -2.67 32.29 16.97
N VAL A 143 -2.37 32.77 18.18
CA VAL A 143 -3.11 33.84 18.84
C VAL A 143 -3.05 35.13 18.01
N ALA A 144 -1.85 35.55 17.61
CA ALA A 144 -1.65 36.78 16.82
C ALA A 144 -2.34 36.67 15.45
N ALA A 145 -2.25 35.51 14.79
CA ALA A 145 -2.89 35.28 13.49
C ALA A 145 -4.43 35.34 13.58
N CYS A 146 -5.02 34.71 14.59
CA CYS A 146 -6.48 34.76 14.80
C CYS A 146 -6.97 36.14 15.14
N HIS A 147 -6.25 36.85 16.04
CA HIS A 147 -6.60 38.20 16.43
C HIS A 147 -6.49 39.20 15.27
N GLU A 148 -5.39 39.16 14.52
CA GLU A 148 -5.19 40.00 13.35
C GLU A 148 -6.15 39.69 12.21
N ALA A 149 -6.48 38.42 11.98
CA ALA A 149 -7.47 38.02 10.98
C ALA A 149 -8.84 38.65 11.27
N LYS A 150 -9.26 38.66 12.54
CA LYS A 150 -10.50 39.33 12.96
C LYS A 150 -10.40 40.84 12.83
N ARG A 151 -9.33 41.43 13.32
CA ARG A 151 -9.11 42.90 13.23
C ARG A 151 -9.13 43.39 11.79
N LEU A 152 -8.54 42.65 10.87
CA LEU A 152 -8.48 42.96 9.44
C LEU A 152 -9.75 42.59 8.65
N GLY A 153 -10.72 41.97 9.31
CA GLY A 153 -11.99 41.53 8.69
C GLY A 153 -11.87 40.33 7.76
N ARG A 154 -10.77 39.56 7.84
CA ARG A 154 -10.62 38.30 7.13
C ARG A 154 -11.42 37.15 7.77
N ALA A 155 -11.60 37.23 9.07
CA ALA A 155 -12.42 36.33 9.84
C ALA A 155 -13.31 37.14 10.79
N THR A 156 -14.52 36.60 11.05
CA THR A 156 -15.44 37.18 12.03
C THR A 156 -15.45 36.40 13.33
N LYS A 157 -15.23 35.10 13.27
CA LYS A 157 -15.26 34.19 14.43
C LYS A 157 -14.19 33.12 14.36
N PRO A 158 -12.93 33.44 14.69
CA PRO A 158 -11.85 32.46 14.75
C PRO A 158 -12.11 31.42 15.84
N MET A 159 -11.92 30.12 15.50
CA MET A 159 -11.95 29.01 16.44
C MET A 159 -10.58 28.35 16.53
N ILE A 160 -10.09 28.14 17.77
CA ILE A 160 -8.80 27.51 18.07
C ILE A 160 -9.09 26.17 18.72
N VAL A 161 -8.71 25.09 18.06
CA VAL A 161 -8.88 23.70 18.51
C VAL A 161 -7.57 23.20 19.10
N VAL A 162 -7.57 22.86 20.38
CA VAL A 162 -6.36 22.50 21.14
C VAL A 162 -6.52 21.15 21.87
N PRO A 163 -5.41 20.45 22.20
CA PRO A 163 -5.47 19.28 23.08
C PRO A 163 -6.19 19.61 24.39
N ASN A 164 -6.95 18.63 24.92
CA ASN A 164 -7.91 18.84 26.01
C ASN A 164 -7.31 19.53 27.26
N HIS A 165 -6.06 19.28 27.56
CA HIS A 165 -5.37 19.81 28.75
C HIS A 165 -4.71 21.18 28.51
N LEU A 166 -4.80 21.73 27.30
CA LEU A 166 -4.14 23.00 26.94
C LEU A 166 -5.10 24.18 26.84
N THR A 167 -6.41 24.00 26.99
CA THR A 167 -7.39 25.09 26.82
C THR A 167 -7.15 26.25 27.77
N GLU A 168 -6.88 25.99 29.05
CA GLU A 168 -6.60 27.03 30.04
C GLU A 168 -5.29 27.76 29.76
N GLN A 169 -4.27 27.00 29.33
CA GLN A 169 -2.98 27.62 28.96
C GLN A 169 -3.14 28.54 27.75
N TRP A 170 -3.82 28.06 26.69
CA TRP A 170 -4.07 28.88 25.50
C TRP A 170 -4.88 30.14 25.82
N ALA A 171 -5.87 30.05 26.71
CA ALA A 171 -6.64 31.22 27.16
C ALA A 171 -5.77 32.19 27.91
N LYS A 172 -4.90 31.69 28.80
CA LYS A 172 -3.93 32.54 29.54
C LYS A 172 -2.92 33.18 28.58
N ASP A 173 -2.35 32.42 27.65
CA ASP A 173 -1.39 32.91 26.67
C ASP A 173 -2.03 33.95 25.74
N TYR A 174 -3.32 33.74 25.35
CA TYR A 174 -4.08 34.74 24.59
C TYR A 174 -4.23 36.07 25.32
N LEU A 175 -4.68 36.02 26.57
CA LEU A 175 -4.86 37.23 27.39
C LEU A 175 -3.52 37.85 27.83
N THR A 176 -2.45 37.07 27.84
CA THR A 176 -1.09 37.60 28.07
C THR A 176 -0.63 38.42 26.86
N LEU A 177 -0.93 37.93 25.66
CA LEU A 177 -0.57 38.63 24.41
C LEU A 177 -1.50 39.82 24.12
N TYR A 178 -2.83 39.62 24.28
CA TYR A 178 -3.89 40.62 24.07
C TYR A 178 -4.77 40.74 25.31
N PRO A 179 -4.39 41.61 26.28
CA PRO A 179 -5.08 41.72 27.57
C PRO A 179 -6.58 42.14 27.48
N ASP A 180 -6.92 42.91 26.45
CA ASP A 180 -8.25 43.46 26.25
C ASP A 180 -9.16 42.53 25.37
N ALA A 181 -8.66 41.38 24.97
CA ALA A 181 -9.40 40.48 24.06
C ALA A 181 -10.61 39.81 24.72
N ASN A 182 -11.73 39.81 24.02
CA ASN A 182 -12.96 39.11 24.41
C ASN A 182 -12.96 37.68 23.90
N ILE A 183 -12.42 36.74 24.68
CA ILE A 183 -12.32 35.33 24.29
C ILE A 183 -13.34 34.43 25.01
N LEU A 184 -13.78 33.35 24.35
CA LEU A 184 -14.55 32.29 24.95
C LEU A 184 -13.73 31.00 25.02
N SER A 185 -13.32 30.59 26.21
CA SER A 185 -12.57 29.35 26.41
C SER A 185 -13.45 28.27 27.05
N MET A 186 -13.35 27.06 26.52
CA MET A 186 -14.07 25.89 27.03
C MET A 186 -13.45 25.40 28.34
N THR A 187 -14.29 25.19 29.34
CA THR A 187 -13.91 24.57 30.61
C THR A 187 -14.25 23.08 30.63
N GLU A 188 -13.81 22.36 31.68
CA GLU A 188 -14.20 20.93 31.85
C GLU A 188 -15.72 20.76 31.97
N ALA A 189 -16.40 21.69 32.68
CA ALA A 189 -17.87 21.65 32.84
C ALA A 189 -18.62 21.79 31.51
N ASP A 190 -18.01 22.42 30.52
CA ASP A 190 -18.57 22.61 29.17
C ASP A 190 -18.34 21.40 28.24
N GLY A 191 -17.58 20.39 28.69
CA GLY A 191 -17.18 19.27 27.85
C GLY A 191 -18.28 18.25 27.51
N THR A 192 -19.38 18.21 28.28
CA THR A 192 -20.45 17.20 28.08
C THR A 192 -21.85 17.73 28.44
N GLY A 193 -22.86 17.10 27.82
CA GLY A 193 -24.28 17.28 28.19
C GLY A 193 -24.79 18.72 28.07
N LYS A 194 -25.39 19.21 29.16
CA LYS A 194 -25.98 20.55 29.19
C LYS A 194 -24.92 21.68 29.14
N GLY A 195 -23.72 21.42 29.65
CA GLY A 195 -22.59 22.33 29.57
C GLY A 195 -22.21 22.59 28.13
N ALA A 196 -21.98 21.54 27.36
CA ALA A 196 -21.61 21.63 25.95
C ALA A 196 -22.68 22.37 25.14
N ALA A 197 -23.97 22.05 25.33
CA ALA A 197 -25.06 22.73 24.61
C ALA A 197 -25.10 24.25 24.92
N ARG A 198 -24.87 24.64 26.20
CA ARG A 198 -24.80 26.03 26.60
C ARG A 198 -23.57 26.73 26.01
N PHE A 199 -22.43 26.05 25.98
CA PHE A 199 -21.22 26.59 25.38
C PHE A 199 -21.42 26.90 23.90
N TRP A 200 -21.96 25.92 23.12
CA TRP A 200 -22.18 26.11 21.69
C TRP A 200 -23.21 27.22 21.40
N ALA A 201 -24.25 27.35 22.24
CA ALA A 201 -25.15 28.44 22.11
C ALA A 201 -24.53 29.82 22.35
N LYS A 202 -23.53 29.90 23.28
CA LYS A 202 -22.75 31.13 23.49
C LYS A 202 -21.83 31.40 22.29
N VAL A 203 -21.22 30.34 21.69
CA VAL A 203 -20.42 30.46 20.46
C VAL A 203 -21.26 31.06 19.33
N ALA A 204 -22.45 30.47 19.07
CA ALA A 204 -23.34 30.92 18.00
C ALA A 204 -23.81 32.39 18.19
N ALA A 205 -24.21 32.76 19.40
CA ALA A 205 -24.86 34.04 19.68
C ALA A 205 -23.86 35.21 19.96
N GLY A 206 -22.64 34.90 20.37
CA GLY A 206 -21.68 35.92 20.82
C GLY A 206 -20.71 36.37 19.72
N ASP A 207 -20.22 37.60 19.90
CA ASP A 207 -19.09 38.15 19.11
C ASP A 207 -17.83 37.98 19.94
N TRP A 208 -17.00 37.02 19.55
CA TRP A 208 -15.76 36.63 20.24
C TRP A 208 -14.53 36.94 19.39
N ASP A 209 -13.47 37.42 19.98
CA ASP A 209 -12.17 37.62 19.29
C ASP A 209 -11.54 36.25 18.95
N ALA A 210 -11.78 35.26 19.82
CA ALA A 210 -11.52 33.88 19.51
C ALA A 210 -12.34 32.95 20.41
N VAL A 211 -12.62 31.74 19.90
CA VAL A 211 -13.25 30.63 20.63
C VAL A 211 -12.23 29.51 20.79
N ILE A 212 -11.86 29.17 22.02
CA ILE A 212 -10.88 28.11 22.31
C ILE A 212 -11.64 26.86 22.74
N VAL A 213 -11.46 25.76 22.00
CA VAL A 213 -12.22 24.52 22.20
C VAL A 213 -11.30 23.31 22.35
N ARG A 214 -11.76 22.32 23.09
CA ARG A 214 -11.08 21.03 23.29
C ARG A 214 -11.26 20.15 22.06
N GLN A 215 -10.21 19.45 21.65
CA GLN A 215 -10.26 18.50 20.52
C GLN A 215 -11.37 17.46 20.66
N ASP A 216 -11.56 16.87 21.86
CA ASP A 216 -12.57 15.83 22.09
C ASP A 216 -14.00 16.35 21.99
N THR A 217 -14.24 17.59 22.37
CA THR A 217 -15.56 18.22 22.29
C THR A 217 -15.84 18.75 20.88
N PHE A 218 -14.82 19.27 20.21
CA PHE A 218 -14.87 19.66 18.81
C PHE A 218 -15.26 18.48 17.87
N GLN A 219 -14.73 17.28 18.14
CA GLN A 219 -15.09 16.05 17.42
C GLN A 219 -16.55 15.63 17.64
N ARG A 220 -17.17 16.02 18.76
CA ARG A 220 -18.58 15.72 19.08
C ARG A 220 -19.55 16.76 18.52
N MET A 221 -19.04 17.88 18.07
CA MET A 221 -19.82 18.87 17.33
C MET A 221 -20.07 18.35 15.92
N HIS A 222 -21.31 18.04 15.61
CA HIS A 222 -21.67 17.46 14.33
C HIS A 222 -21.85 18.52 13.25
N VAL A 223 -21.58 18.13 12.02
CA VAL A 223 -22.07 18.84 10.83
C VAL A 223 -23.51 18.41 10.55
N SER A 224 -24.25 19.18 9.76
CA SER A 224 -25.62 18.84 9.38
C SER A 224 -25.72 17.44 8.74
N PRO A 225 -26.84 16.72 8.93
CA PRO A 225 -27.01 15.40 8.33
C PRO A 225 -26.91 15.42 6.80
N GLU A 226 -27.43 16.46 6.15
CA GLU A 226 -27.42 16.67 4.72
C GLU A 226 -25.99 16.79 4.20
N ARG A 227 -25.14 17.50 4.92
CA ARG A 227 -23.73 17.66 4.59
C ARG A 227 -22.95 16.35 4.74
N ARG A 228 -23.19 15.62 5.82
CA ARG A 228 -22.59 14.31 6.05
C ARG A 228 -22.96 13.29 4.97
N GLU A 229 -24.21 13.32 4.50
CA GLU A 229 -24.64 12.48 3.39
C GLU A 229 -23.92 12.86 2.08
N LYS A 230 -23.80 14.16 1.78
CA LYS A 230 -23.04 14.67 0.62
C LYS A 230 -21.55 14.25 0.66
N TYR A 231 -20.93 14.36 1.83
CA TYR A 231 -19.56 13.90 2.05
C TYR A 231 -19.42 12.38 1.81
N PHE A 232 -20.36 11.61 2.36
CA PHE A 232 -20.41 10.17 2.19
C PHE A 232 -20.54 9.76 0.73
N GLU A 233 -21.46 10.35 -0.03
CA GLU A 233 -21.67 10.02 -1.45
C GLU A 233 -20.43 10.35 -2.29
N ARG A 234 -19.77 11.48 -2.05
CA ARG A 234 -18.51 11.82 -2.71
C ARG A 234 -17.42 10.78 -2.39
N ARG A 235 -17.28 10.43 -1.12
CA ARG A 235 -16.29 9.45 -0.67
C ARG A 235 -16.54 8.05 -1.25
N LYS A 236 -17.81 7.69 -1.35
CA LYS A 236 -18.25 6.44 -1.98
C LYS A 236 -17.92 6.43 -3.47
N ALA A 237 -18.13 7.54 -4.18
CA ALA A 237 -17.76 7.66 -5.58
C ALA A 237 -16.26 7.47 -5.81
N GLU A 238 -15.39 8.13 -5.01
CA GLU A 238 -13.93 7.94 -5.05
C GLU A 238 -13.51 6.48 -4.84
N MET A 239 -14.18 5.79 -3.91
CA MET A 239 -13.92 4.36 -3.64
C MET A 239 -14.41 3.47 -4.78
N LEU A 240 -15.56 3.79 -5.41
CA LEU A 240 -16.09 3.03 -6.55
C LEU A 240 -15.17 3.15 -7.77
N ASP A 241 -14.62 4.32 -8.05
CA ASP A 241 -13.62 4.51 -9.11
C ASP A 241 -12.37 3.66 -8.83
N SER A 242 -11.90 3.67 -7.59
CA SER A 242 -10.77 2.82 -7.17
C SER A 242 -11.08 1.32 -7.27
N ILE A 243 -12.32 0.90 -6.99
CA ILE A 243 -12.77 -0.49 -7.16
C ILE A 243 -12.75 -0.86 -8.65
N GLN A 244 -13.28 -0.02 -9.52
CA GLN A 244 -13.29 -0.25 -10.96
C GLN A 244 -11.86 -0.43 -11.51
N ILE A 245 -10.91 0.40 -11.07
CA ILE A 245 -9.49 0.26 -11.39
C ILE A 245 -8.96 -1.08 -10.86
N ALA A 246 -9.22 -1.43 -9.59
CA ALA A 246 -8.76 -2.68 -8.99
C ALA A 246 -9.29 -3.91 -9.75
N GLU A 247 -10.57 -3.92 -10.12
CA GLU A 247 -11.19 -4.99 -10.88
C GLU A 247 -10.61 -5.09 -12.29
N SER A 248 -10.38 -3.96 -12.96
CA SER A 248 -9.81 -3.93 -14.32
C SER A 248 -8.41 -4.53 -14.40
N VAL A 249 -7.64 -4.47 -13.31
CA VAL A 249 -6.30 -5.07 -13.20
C VAL A 249 -6.30 -6.41 -12.46
N GLY A 250 -7.50 -6.94 -12.11
CA GLY A 250 -7.67 -8.20 -11.42
C GLY A 250 -7.11 -8.22 -9.98
N ASN A 251 -7.13 -7.09 -9.30
CA ASN A 251 -6.77 -6.98 -7.88
C ASN A 251 -8.01 -7.15 -6.99
N ASP A 252 -8.54 -8.37 -6.96
CA ASP A 252 -9.75 -8.71 -6.20
C ASP A 252 -9.62 -8.43 -4.70
N PHE A 253 -8.40 -8.52 -4.16
CA PHE A 253 -8.15 -8.25 -2.73
C PHE A 253 -8.39 -6.78 -2.39
N SER A 254 -7.82 -5.85 -3.16
CA SER A 254 -8.04 -4.41 -2.94
C SER A 254 -9.48 -4.02 -3.23
N ALA A 255 -10.10 -4.55 -4.30
CA ALA A 255 -11.50 -4.32 -4.60
C ALA A 255 -12.42 -4.78 -3.45
N LYS A 256 -12.17 -5.96 -2.88
CA LYS A 256 -12.93 -6.47 -1.73
C LYS A 256 -12.75 -5.59 -0.49
N LYS A 257 -11.52 -5.19 -0.17
CA LYS A 257 -11.22 -4.32 0.99
C LYS A 257 -11.97 -2.99 0.88
N LEU A 258 -11.99 -2.37 -0.30
CA LEU A 258 -12.74 -1.13 -0.57
C LEU A 258 -14.27 -1.34 -0.45
N LYS A 259 -14.81 -2.45 -0.98
CA LYS A 259 -16.24 -2.80 -0.84
C LYS A 259 -16.63 -3.02 0.62
N ASP A 260 -15.79 -3.71 1.39
CA ASP A 260 -16.02 -3.94 2.82
C ASP A 260 -16.03 -2.61 3.59
N GLU A 261 -15.17 -1.65 3.21
CA GLU A 261 -15.12 -0.34 3.84
C GLU A 261 -16.36 0.51 3.51
N ILE A 262 -16.80 0.51 2.24
CA ILE A 262 -18.09 1.13 1.87
C ILE A 262 -19.22 0.56 2.74
N GLY A 263 -19.31 -0.75 2.90
CA GLY A 263 -20.32 -1.40 3.72
C GLY A 263 -20.26 -1.02 5.21
N LYS A 264 -19.07 -0.75 5.76
CA LYS A 264 -18.88 -0.23 7.12
C LYS A 264 -19.34 1.23 7.21
N MET A 265 -18.97 2.06 6.24
CA MET A 265 -19.38 3.46 6.17
C MET A 265 -20.89 3.60 6.07
N GLU A 266 -21.57 2.80 5.22
CA GLU A 266 -23.03 2.75 5.10
C GLU A 266 -23.71 2.38 6.44
N LYS A 267 -23.17 1.37 7.14
CA LYS A 267 -23.68 0.99 8.46
C LYS A 267 -23.47 2.09 9.51
N ASN A 268 -22.34 2.78 9.45
CA ASN A 268 -22.01 3.86 10.38
C ASN A 268 -22.87 5.10 10.10
N LEU A 269 -23.05 5.47 8.83
CA LEU A 269 -23.95 6.54 8.44
C LEU A 269 -25.37 6.26 8.93
N GLY A 270 -25.90 5.06 8.67
CA GLY A 270 -27.23 4.66 9.13
C GLY A 270 -27.38 4.63 10.67
N LYS A 271 -26.32 4.34 11.43
CA LYS A 271 -26.32 4.45 12.90
C LYS A 271 -26.29 5.91 13.36
N THR A 272 -25.47 6.74 12.72
CA THR A 272 -25.32 8.15 13.08
C THR A 272 -26.57 8.94 12.75
N VAL A 273 -27.20 8.70 11.60
CA VAL A 273 -28.49 9.28 11.23
C VAL A 273 -29.57 8.85 12.22
N LYS A 274 -29.67 7.55 12.54
CA LYS A 274 -30.61 7.04 13.57
C LYS A 274 -30.32 7.57 14.96
N GLN A 275 -29.08 7.83 15.30
CA GLN A 275 -28.70 8.43 16.58
C GLN A 275 -29.06 9.91 16.59
N ALA A 276 -28.78 10.65 15.54
CA ALA A 276 -29.18 12.04 15.38
C ALA A 276 -30.71 12.18 15.39
N GLU A 277 -31.43 11.28 14.70
CA GLU A 277 -32.92 11.23 14.76
C GLU A 277 -33.41 10.88 16.17
N LYS A 278 -32.78 9.91 16.86
CA LYS A 278 -33.13 9.58 18.25
C LYS A 278 -32.84 10.74 19.21
N ASP A 279 -31.77 11.44 18.99
CA ASP A 279 -31.40 12.61 19.80
C ASP A 279 -32.30 13.79 19.46
N ARG A 280 -32.67 13.97 18.16
CA ARG A 280 -33.76 14.87 17.77
C ARG A 280 -35.12 14.49 18.44
N MET A 281 -35.54 13.21 18.37
CA MET A 281 -36.78 12.76 19.01
C MET A 281 -36.76 12.86 20.55
N ARG A 282 -35.56 12.61 21.18
CA ARG A 282 -35.37 12.83 22.63
C ARG A 282 -35.42 14.30 22.98
N VAL A 283 -34.93 15.14 22.09
CA VAL A 283 -34.97 16.60 22.25
C VAL A 283 -36.38 17.10 21.98
N ASP A 284 -37.09 16.62 20.95
CA ASP A 284 -38.47 16.97 20.65
C ASP A 284 -39.42 16.60 21.82
N GLY A 285 -39.24 15.40 22.40
CA GLY A 285 -40.02 15.03 23.61
C GLY A 285 -39.67 15.87 24.84
N LYS A 286 -38.42 16.35 24.96
CA LYS A 286 -37.99 17.30 26.00
C LYS A 286 -38.33 18.74 25.63
N LEU A 287 -38.37 19.10 24.35
CA LEU A 287 -38.78 20.39 23.83
C LEU A 287 -40.31 20.60 24.00
N GLN A 288 -41.09 19.53 23.86
CA GLN A 288 -42.53 19.60 24.17
C GLN A 288 -42.78 19.88 25.66
N ALA A 289 -41.96 19.23 26.54
CA ALA A 289 -41.98 19.52 27.99
C ALA A 289 -41.33 20.87 28.36
N LEU A 290 -40.46 21.45 27.51
CA LEU A 290 -39.82 22.76 27.74
C LEU A 290 -40.50 23.91 26.99
N ARG A 291 -41.27 23.64 25.91
CA ARG A 291 -42.22 24.61 25.32
C ARG A 291 -43.33 24.99 26.30
N ASP A 292 -43.71 24.03 27.15
CA ASP A 292 -44.61 24.31 28.29
C ASP A 292 -43.92 25.13 29.39
N SER A 293 -42.59 25.28 29.38
CA SER A 293 -41.76 26.07 30.30
C SER A 293 -41.11 27.32 29.69
N GLY A 294 -41.35 27.63 28.42
CA GLY A 294 -40.93 28.89 27.78
C GLY A 294 -39.43 28.94 27.27
N GLU A 295 -38.71 27.84 27.27
CA GLU A 295 -37.34 27.80 26.74
C GLU A 295 -37.25 26.99 25.43
N SER A 296 -37.02 27.68 24.31
CA SER A 296 -36.76 27.02 23.01
C SER A 296 -35.29 26.59 22.92
N LYS A 297 -35.03 25.33 22.58
CA LYS A 297 -33.71 24.83 22.21
C LYS A 297 -33.76 24.33 20.77
N GLU A 298 -33.17 25.06 19.87
CA GLU A 298 -32.74 24.59 18.57
C GLU A 298 -31.43 23.80 18.72
N TRP A 299 -31.32 22.70 17.98
CA TRP A 299 -30.06 21.97 17.86
C TRP A 299 -29.11 22.80 16.99
N ILE A 300 -27.86 22.94 17.42
CA ILE A 300 -26.86 23.77 16.74
C ILE A 300 -25.85 22.81 16.08
N ASP A 301 -25.77 22.86 14.78
CA ASP A 301 -24.73 22.18 13.99
C ASP A 301 -23.53 23.12 13.80
N PHE A 302 -22.40 22.57 13.29
CA PHE A 302 -21.16 23.35 13.11
C PHE A 302 -21.37 24.58 12.21
N GLU A 303 -22.18 24.43 11.18
CA GLU A 303 -22.54 25.48 10.23
C GLU A 303 -23.27 26.66 10.90
N ASP A 304 -24.03 26.41 11.96
CA ASP A 304 -24.80 27.42 12.69
C ASP A 304 -23.94 28.24 13.65
N LEU A 305 -22.70 27.82 13.92
CA LEU A 305 -21.78 28.53 14.83
C LEU A 305 -21.25 29.83 14.24
N GLY A 306 -21.26 29.97 12.92
CA GLY A 306 -20.71 31.12 12.21
C GLY A 306 -19.17 31.20 12.28
N VAL A 307 -18.51 30.07 12.48
CA VAL A 307 -17.04 29.95 12.44
C VAL A 307 -16.58 30.08 11.00
N ASP A 308 -15.61 30.96 10.76
CA ASP A 308 -15.07 31.26 9.43
C ASP A 308 -13.52 31.25 9.40
N MET A 309 -12.89 30.92 10.53
CA MET A 309 -11.46 30.62 10.63
C MET A 309 -11.26 29.50 11.64
N LEU A 310 -10.42 28.53 11.26
CA LEU A 310 -10.11 27.36 12.08
C LEU A 310 -8.59 27.22 12.26
N PHE A 311 -8.15 27.33 13.50
CA PHE A 311 -6.75 27.04 13.88
C PHE A 311 -6.70 25.73 14.67
N VAL A 312 -5.96 24.74 14.18
CA VAL A 312 -5.85 23.40 14.81
C VAL A 312 -4.44 23.18 15.31
N ASP A 313 -4.28 23.13 16.63
CA ASP A 313 -3.01 22.80 17.26
C ASP A 313 -2.79 21.29 17.33
N GLU A 314 -1.53 20.85 17.30
CA GLU A 314 -1.10 19.45 17.24
C GLU A 314 -1.79 18.67 16.09
N ALA A 315 -1.82 19.29 14.91
CA ALA A 315 -2.54 18.79 13.72
C ALA A 315 -2.05 17.42 13.24
N HIS A 316 -0.83 16.99 13.63
CA HIS A 316 -0.32 15.65 13.35
C HIS A 316 -1.24 14.53 13.89
N GLN A 317 -2.14 14.83 14.84
CA GLN A 317 -3.14 13.88 15.31
C GLN A 317 -4.22 13.55 14.29
N TYR A 318 -4.38 14.35 13.23
CA TYR A 318 -5.38 14.21 12.16
C TYR A 318 -4.81 13.67 10.84
N LYS A 319 -3.58 13.20 10.83
CA LYS A 319 -2.87 12.69 9.65
C LYS A 319 -3.44 11.41 9.04
N ASN A 320 -4.21 10.59 9.81
CA ASN A 320 -4.77 9.32 9.39
C ASN A 320 -6.14 9.52 8.71
N LEU A 321 -6.18 10.38 7.71
CA LEU A 321 -7.35 10.53 6.84
C LEU A 321 -7.38 9.35 5.85
N ALA A 322 -8.58 8.79 5.60
CA ALA A 322 -8.72 7.67 4.69
C ALA A 322 -8.32 8.04 3.26
N ILE A 323 -7.63 7.12 2.61
CA ILE A 323 -7.16 7.26 1.24
C ILE A 323 -7.91 6.23 0.37
N ALA A 324 -8.67 6.70 -0.62
CA ALA A 324 -9.27 5.83 -1.63
C ALA A 324 -8.19 5.43 -2.64
N THR A 325 -7.67 4.21 -2.52
CA THR A 325 -6.58 3.74 -3.38
C THR A 325 -6.56 2.23 -3.52
N THR A 326 -6.02 1.74 -4.62
CA THR A 326 -5.71 0.33 -4.85
C THR A 326 -4.37 -0.08 -4.25
N ILE A 327 -3.55 0.88 -3.83
CA ILE A 327 -2.25 0.66 -3.20
C ILE A 327 -2.48 0.16 -1.76
N SER A 328 -2.03 -1.04 -1.45
CA SER A 328 -2.16 -1.65 -0.13
C SER A 328 -0.77 -1.87 0.47
N VAL A 329 -0.23 -0.83 1.08
CA VAL A 329 1.09 -0.81 1.73
C VAL A 329 0.97 -0.25 3.15
N PRO A 330 1.89 -0.56 4.06
CA PRO A 330 1.92 0.06 5.38
C PRO A 330 1.97 1.60 5.29
N GLY A 331 1.25 2.29 6.16
CA GLY A 331 1.17 3.75 6.19
C GLY A 331 0.16 4.37 5.19
N VAL A 332 -0.50 3.55 4.38
CA VAL A 332 -1.59 3.97 3.48
C VAL A 332 -2.86 3.25 3.88
N ASP A 333 -3.72 3.93 4.62
CA ASP A 333 -4.94 3.35 5.17
C ASP A 333 -6.17 3.75 4.37
N VAL A 334 -6.97 2.75 4.01
CA VAL A 334 -8.28 2.95 3.38
C VAL A 334 -9.34 3.35 4.42
N ALA A 335 -9.14 2.92 5.67
CA ALA A 335 -10.00 3.29 6.80
C ALA A 335 -9.45 4.51 7.53
N ALA A 336 -10.30 5.50 7.77
CA ALA A 336 -9.92 6.69 8.54
C ALA A 336 -10.22 6.53 10.03
N ALA A 337 -9.46 7.28 10.85
CA ALA A 337 -9.93 7.61 12.17
C ALA A 337 -11.12 8.59 12.06
N GLN A 338 -12.22 8.29 12.75
CA GLN A 338 -13.45 9.10 12.69
C GLN A 338 -13.20 10.60 12.91
N LYS A 339 -12.25 10.94 13.79
CA LYS A 339 -11.85 12.34 14.04
C LYS A 339 -11.24 13.04 12.83
N CYS A 340 -10.56 12.29 11.96
CA CYS A 340 -9.94 12.85 10.75
C CYS A 340 -10.99 13.16 9.69
N GLU A 341 -11.98 12.27 9.52
CA GLU A 341 -13.10 12.50 8.60
C GLU A 341 -13.96 13.68 9.05
N ASP A 342 -14.24 13.76 10.35
CA ASP A 342 -15.03 14.85 10.93
C ASP A 342 -14.34 16.22 10.74
N LEU A 343 -13.03 16.31 11.01
CA LEU A 343 -12.27 17.53 10.73
C LEU A 343 -12.23 17.85 9.24
N PHE A 344 -12.07 16.84 8.39
CA PHE A 344 -12.01 17.05 6.94
C PHE A 344 -13.34 17.62 6.39
N ASP A 345 -14.47 17.09 6.85
CA ASP A 345 -15.80 17.59 6.45
C ASP A 345 -16.01 19.05 6.88
N LYS A 346 -15.55 19.43 8.08
CA LYS A 346 -15.57 20.83 8.55
C LYS A 346 -14.65 21.75 7.73
N CYS A 347 -13.45 21.28 7.37
CA CYS A 347 -12.54 22.02 6.48
C CYS A 347 -13.15 22.22 5.08
N GLU A 348 -13.83 21.20 4.54
CA GLU A 348 -14.52 21.30 3.27
C GLU A 348 -15.71 22.29 3.35
N TYR A 349 -16.43 22.32 4.49
CA TYR A 349 -17.45 23.33 4.71
C TYR A 349 -16.88 24.75 4.63
N LEU A 350 -15.80 25.02 5.35
CA LEU A 350 -15.16 26.34 5.33
C LEU A 350 -14.69 26.72 3.92
N ARG A 351 -14.17 25.76 3.15
CA ARG A 351 -13.74 25.99 1.77
C ARG A 351 -14.91 26.29 0.84
N GLU A 352 -16.01 25.52 0.92
CA GLU A 352 -17.23 25.76 0.15
C GLU A 352 -17.86 27.13 0.50
N ALA A 353 -17.70 27.57 1.73
CA ALA A 353 -18.14 28.91 2.18
C ALA A 353 -17.18 30.06 1.77
N GLY A 354 -16.08 29.76 1.07
CA GLY A 354 -15.07 30.74 0.64
C GLY A 354 -14.00 31.07 1.69
N HIS A 355 -13.89 30.28 2.74
CA HIS A 355 -12.97 30.49 3.87
C HIS A 355 -11.82 29.45 3.88
N GLY A 356 -11.47 28.85 2.74
CA GLY A 356 -10.43 27.82 2.65
C GLY A 356 -9.06 28.32 3.11
N SER A 357 -8.70 29.56 2.82
CA SER A 357 -7.44 30.19 3.27
C SER A 357 -7.38 30.46 4.78
N ASN A 358 -8.51 30.41 5.47
CA ASN A 358 -8.58 30.61 6.91
C ASN A 358 -8.44 29.28 7.71
N ILE A 359 -8.06 28.18 7.05
CA ILE A 359 -7.74 26.92 7.70
C ILE A 359 -6.26 26.90 8.03
N VAL A 360 -5.93 26.86 9.31
CA VAL A 360 -4.55 26.87 9.79
C VAL A 360 -4.30 25.66 10.67
N PHE A 361 -3.30 24.88 10.32
CA PHE A 361 -2.82 23.75 11.10
C PHE A 361 -1.45 24.08 11.70
N ALA A 362 -1.24 23.71 12.96
CA ALA A 362 0.05 23.86 13.63
C ALA A 362 0.56 22.53 14.15
N THR A 363 1.82 22.22 13.93
CA THR A 363 2.49 21.03 14.46
C THR A 363 4.00 21.19 14.47
N GLY A 364 4.69 20.57 15.44
CA GLY A 364 6.15 20.45 15.42
C GLY A 364 6.65 19.30 14.55
N THR A 365 5.76 18.39 14.15
CA THR A 365 6.10 17.12 13.46
C THR A 365 5.18 16.88 12.29
N PRO A 366 5.38 17.59 11.17
CA PRO A 366 4.51 17.48 9.99
C PRO A 366 4.52 16.08 9.36
N VAL A 367 5.66 15.39 9.43
CA VAL A 367 5.82 13.98 9.05
C VAL A 367 6.30 13.21 10.27
N SER A 368 5.60 12.17 10.67
CA SER A 368 5.96 11.39 11.85
C SER A 368 6.15 9.90 11.59
N ASN A 369 5.59 9.37 10.50
CA ASN A 369 5.66 7.95 10.19
C ASN A 369 5.83 7.63 8.71
N SER A 370 5.10 8.29 7.83
CA SER A 370 5.11 8.01 6.38
C SER A 370 4.94 9.30 5.58
N MET A 371 5.58 9.38 4.42
CA MET A 371 5.41 10.50 3.49
C MET A 371 3.97 10.66 2.99
N ALA A 372 3.14 9.60 3.02
CA ALA A 372 1.71 9.70 2.73
C ALA A 372 0.97 10.69 3.68
N GLU A 373 1.55 11.00 4.84
CA GLU A 373 1.02 12.01 5.75
C GLU A 373 1.03 13.41 5.11
N LEU A 374 2.03 13.73 4.27
CA LEU A 374 2.08 15.00 3.52
C LEU A 374 0.91 15.13 2.54
N TYR A 375 0.59 14.05 1.83
CA TYR A 375 -0.58 14.02 0.95
C TYR A 375 -1.87 14.33 1.72
N ASN A 376 -2.05 13.72 2.89
CA ASN A 376 -3.23 13.98 3.72
C ASN A 376 -3.28 15.41 4.23
N MET A 377 -2.15 15.99 4.66
CA MET A 377 -2.08 17.40 5.07
C MET A 377 -2.41 18.34 3.90
N GLN A 378 -1.90 18.05 2.71
CA GLN A 378 -2.21 18.82 1.51
C GLN A 378 -3.70 18.74 1.13
N ARG A 379 -4.36 17.58 1.31
CA ARG A 379 -5.82 17.46 1.11
C ARG A 379 -6.62 18.37 2.04
N TYR A 380 -6.18 18.55 3.28
CA TYR A 380 -6.82 19.47 4.21
C TYR A 380 -6.61 20.94 3.84
N LEU A 381 -5.42 21.30 3.39
CA LEU A 381 -4.98 22.69 3.32
C LEU A 381 -4.96 23.26 1.90
N ALA A 382 -4.49 22.50 0.92
CA ALA A 382 -4.28 22.95 -0.45
C ALA A 382 -4.73 21.91 -1.49
N PRO A 383 -6.03 21.47 -1.51
CA PRO A 383 -6.52 20.51 -2.50
C PRO A 383 -6.52 21.06 -3.93
N ASP A 384 -6.68 22.38 -4.11
CA ASP A 384 -6.66 22.99 -5.43
C ASP A 384 -5.25 22.90 -6.06
N LEU A 385 -4.19 22.93 -5.24
CA LEU A 385 -2.83 22.69 -5.70
C LEU A 385 -2.64 21.24 -6.18
N LEU A 386 -3.17 20.23 -5.44
CA LEU A 386 -3.17 18.83 -5.89
C LEU A 386 -3.85 18.67 -7.25
N LYS A 387 -4.97 19.36 -7.45
CA LYS A 387 -5.74 19.34 -8.69
C LYS A 387 -4.99 20.04 -9.83
N ALA A 388 -4.39 21.20 -9.58
CA ALA A 388 -3.60 21.94 -10.56
C ALA A 388 -2.40 21.13 -11.06
N GLN A 389 -1.78 20.34 -10.17
CA GLN A 389 -0.67 19.44 -10.51
C GLN A 389 -1.14 18.12 -11.17
N GLY A 390 -2.44 17.80 -11.13
CA GLY A 390 -3.00 16.54 -11.63
C GLY A 390 -2.66 15.34 -10.77
N VAL A 391 -2.41 15.55 -9.47
CA VAL A 391 -2.07 14.53 -8.47
C VAL A 391 -3.13 14.42 -7.36
N GLU A 392 -4.37 14.77 -7.66
CA GLU A 392 -5.50 14.72 -6.73
C GLU A 392 -5.75 13.29 -6.22
N ALA A 393 -5.69 12.29 -7.10
CA ALA A 393 -5.76 10.90 -6.70
C ALA A 393 -4.44 10.44 -6.07
N PHE A 394 -4.52 9.74 -4.93
CA PHE A 394 -3.32 9.22 -4.23
C PHE A 394 -2.41 8.38 -5.13
N THR A 395 -2.98 7.57 -6.02
CA THR A 395 -2.20 6.77 -6.96
C THR A 395 -1.32 7.65 -7.87
N SER A 396 -1.86 8.78 -8.36
CA SER A 396 -1.11 9.74 -9.17
C SER A 396 -0.03 10.44 -8.35
N TRP A 397 -0.36 10.87 -7.12
CA TRP A 397 0.59 11.48 -6.19
C TRP A 397 1.72 10.51 -5.84
N ALA A 398 1.36 9.26 -5.49
CA ALA A 398 2.31 8.22 -5.15
C ALA A 398 3.28 7.89 -6.30
N ASN A 399 2.78 7.83 -7.54
CA ASN A 399 3.62 7.60 -8.71
C ASN A 399 4.51 8.79 -9.09
N THR A 400 4.07 10.00 -8.75
CA THR A 400 4.84 11.23 -9.04
C THR A 400 6.00 11.41 -8.06
N TYR A 401 5.82 11.03 -6.79
CA TYR A 401 6.77 11.34 -5.73
C TYR A 401 7.40 10.11 -5.09
N GLY A 402 6.98 8.90 -5.44
CA GLY A 402 7.54 7.71 -4.86
C GLY A 402 7.31 6.45 -5.66
N SER A 403 7.90 5.36 -5.20
CA SER A 403 7.72 4.04 -5.79
C SER A 403 7.52 2.97 -4.72
N ILE A 404 6.76 1.95 -5.11
CA ILE A 404 6.53 0.78 -4.27
C ILE A 404 7.70 -0.16 -4.44
N VAL A 405 8.38 -0.45 -3.33
CA VAL A 405 9.46 -1.44 -3.27
C VAL A 405 8.89 -2.75 -2.77
N GLU A 406 9.19 -3.83 -3.47
CA GLU A 406 8.84 -5.17 -3.05
C GLU A 406 10.04 -5.86 -2.40
N SER A 407 9.83 -6.44 -1.23
CA SER A 407 10.78 -7.29 -0.54
C SER A 407 10.17 -8.66 -0.26
N VAL A 408 10.96 -9.71 -0.41
CA VAL A 408 10.56 -11.04 0.03
C VAL A 408 10.91 -11.17 1.50
N GLU A 409 9.89 -11.25 2.34
CA GLU A 409 10.04 -11.38 3.79
C GLU A 409 9.40 -12.69 4.26
N VAL A 410 9.92 -13.21 5.35
CA VAL A 410 9.26 -14.32 6.05
C VAL A 410 7.92 -13.81 6.57
N LYS A 411 6.86 -14.58 6.37
CA LYS A 411 5.54 -14.20 6.88
C LYS A 411 5.58 -14.02 8.40
N PRO A 412 4.82 -13.08 8.98
CA PRO A 412 4.73 -12.92 10.42
C PRO A 412 4.31 -14.20 11.16
N GLU A 413 3.50 -15.03 10.50
CA GLU A 413 3.09 -16.35 10.98
C GLU A 413 4.09 -17.46 10.68
N GLY A 414 5.29 -17.14 10.12
CA GLY A 414 6.39 -18.08 9.89
C GLY A 414 6.18 -19.14 8.80
N SER A 415 4.99 -19.28 8.26
CA SER A 415 4.66 -20.32 7.27
C SER A 415 5.13 -19.98 5.85
N GLY A 416 6.43 -19.75 5.62
CA GLY A 416 7.01 -19.47 4.29
C GLY A 416 7.23 -17.97 4.02
N TYR A 417 7.53 -17.64 2.78
CA TYR A 417 7.83 -16.29 2.35
C TYR A 417 6.57 -15.54 1.87
N GLN A 418 6.57 -14.22 2.09
CA GLN A 418 5.60 -13.31 1.49
C GLN A 418 6.34 -12.18 0.78
N ILE A 419 5.76 -11.71 -0.31
CA ILE A 419 6.19 -10.45 -0.91
C ILE A 419 5.53 -9.35 -0.12
N LYS A 420 6.33 -8.53 0.56
CA LYS A 420 5.87 -7.33 1.26
C LYS A 420 6.15 -6.12 0.40
N GLN A 421 5.12 -5.36 0.16
CA GLN A 421 5.18 -4.14 -0.62
C GLN A 421 5.21 -2.95 0.33
N ARG A 422 6.12 -2.01 0.06
CA ARG A 422 6.30 -0.79 0.86
C ARG A 422 6.39 0.41 -0.06
N PHE A 423 5.82 1.52 0.37
CA PHE A 423 6.01 2.82 -0.25
C PHE A 423 7.25 3.45 0.38
N ALA A 424 8.44 3.08 -0.09
CA ALA A 424 9.69 3.32 0.61
C ALA A 424 10.75 4.08 -0.20
N LYS A 425 10.65 4.14 -1.53
CA LYS A 425 11.51 4.98 -2.35
C LYS A 425 10.79 6.25 -2.75
N PHE A 426 11.42 7.39 -2.54
CA PHE A 426 10.89 8.70 -2.92
C PHE A 426 11.80 9.33 -3.97
N HIS A 427 11.19 9.95 -4.95
CA HIS A 427 11.85 10.68 -6.04
C HIS A 427 11.12 12.00 -6.29
N ASN A 428 11.70 12.88 -7.11
CA ASN A 428 11.17 14.23 -7.34
C ASN A 428 10.98 15.01 -6.02
N LEU A 429 11.87 14.79 -5.07
CA LEU A 429 11.79 15.43 -3.75
C LEU A 429 11.87 16.96 -3.81
N PRO A 430 12.70 17.60 -4.69
CA PRO A 430 12.69 19.06 -4.83
C PRO A 430 11.31 19.61 -5.20
N GLU A 431 10.60 18.93 -6.11
CA GLU A 431 9.27 19.30 -6.58
C GLU A 431 8.22 19.10 -5.47
N LEU A 432 8.31 18.00 -4.72
CA LEU A 432 7.47 17.73 -3.57
C LEU A 432 7.66 18.80 -2.49
N MET A 433 8.91 19.16 -2.20
CA MET A 433 9.23 20.17 -1.19
C MET A 433 8.86 21.56 -1.64
N SER A 434 9.03 21.91 -2.92
CA SER A 434 8.52 23.18 -3.46
C SER A 434 7.00 23.29 -3.26
N THR A 435 6.27 22.22 -3.57
CA THR A 435 4.82 22.16 -3.33
C THR A 435 4.47 22.24 -1.85
N PHE A 436 5.24 21.58 -0.99
CA PHE A 436 5.04 21.63 0.46
C PHE A 436 5.25 23.06 1.00
N HIS A 437 6.30 23.74 0.56
CA HIS A 437 6.57 25.13 0.95
C HIS A 437 5.53 26.15 0.46
N ASP A 438 4.72 25.79 -0.53
CA ASP A 438 3.67 26.69 -1.00
C ASP A 438 2.53 26.82 0.03
N TYR A 439 2.19 25.76 0.77
CA TYR A 439 1.17 25.80 1.82
C TYR A 439 1.71 25.64 3.25
N ALA A 440 3.00 25.35 3.44
CA ALA A 440 3.63 25.15 4.75
C ALA A 440 4.71 26.17 5.05
N ASP A 441 4.70 26.69 6.28
CA ASP A 441 5.79 27.47 6.86
C ASP A 441 6.63 26.52 7.71
N LEU A 442 7.77 26.11 7.18
CA LEU A 442 8.68 25.16 7.81
C LEU A 442 9.80 25.89 8.54
N LEU A 443 9.97 25.53 9.82
CA LEU A 443 11.03 26.09 10.65
C LEU A 443 11.65 24.99 11.50
N THR A 444 12.92 24.69 11.22
CA THR A 444 13.73 23.71 11.94
C THR A 444 14.52 24.35 13.08
N ALA A 445 15.05 23.53 14.00
CA ALA A 445 15.74 24.02 15.18
C ALA A 445 17.03 24.81 14.85
N ASP A 446 17.72 24.45 13.77
CA ASP A 446 18.95 25.09 13.28
C ASP A 446 18.70 26.47 12.65
N GLN A 447 17.46 26.78 12.27
CA GLN A 447 17.05 28.07 11.70
C GLN A 447 16.58 29.06 12.76
N LEU A 448 16.46 28.62 14.01
CA LEU A 448 15.99 29.43 15.13
C LEU A 448 17.15 29.89 15.97
N ASP A 449 17.32 31.21 16.05
CA ASP A 449 18.16 31.86 17.05
C ASP A 449 17.31 32.11 18.31
N LEU A 450 17.03 31.01 19.04
CA LEU A 450 16.26 31.03 20.26
C LEU A 450 17.22 31.01 21.46
N ASP A 451 16.89 31.79 22.48
CA ASP A 451 17.52 31.73 23.80
C ASP A 451 17.03 30.47 24.53
N VAL A 452 17.59 29.30 24.11
CA VAL A 452 17.31 27.98 24.67
C VAL A 452 18.63 27.30 25.03
N PRO A 453 18.66 26.47 26.08
CA PRO A 453 19.90 25.80 26.46
C PRO A 453 20.42 24.87 25.38
N ASP A 454 21.73 24.75 25.29
CA ASP A 454 22.37 23.68 24.53
C ASP A 454 22.10 22.33 25.18
N CYS A 455 21.71 21.37 24.37
CA CYS A 455 21.32 20.04 24.85
C CYS A 455 22.30 18.97 24.35
N GLU A 456 23.08 18.43 25.27
CA GLU A 456 23.95 17.30 24.99
C GLU A 456 23.18 15.97 25.07
N VAL A 457 23.24 15.18 23.98
CA VAL A 457 22.66 13.84 23.94
C VAL A 457 23.70 12.81 24.40
N VAL A 458 23.47 12.22 25.57
CA VAL A 458 24.38 11.26 26.18
C VAL A 458 23.81 9.85 26.06
N SER A 459 24.40 9.03 25.18
CA SER A 459 24.04 7.63 25.06
C SER A 459 24.73 6.81 26.15
N VAL A 460 23.96 6.24 27.06
CA VAL A 460 24.44 5.40 28.15
C VAL A 460 24.29 3.93 27.77
N ALA A 461 25.37 3.32 27.32
CA ALA A 461 25.44 1.91 27.00
C ALA A 461 25.53 1.07 28.27
N VAL A 462 24.63 0.12 28.45
CA VAL A 462 24.57 -0.80 29.59
C VAL A 462 24.62 -2.23 29.05
N GLU A 463 25.54 -3.03 29.56
CA GLU A 463 25.64 -4.44 29.17
C GLU A 463 24.40 -5.23 29.62
N ALA A 464 23.92 -6.11 28.74
CA ALA A 464 22.79 -6.98 29.06
C ALA A 464 23.18 -7.95 30.18
N THR A 465 22.33 -8.05 31.20
CA THR A 465 22.46 -9.06 32.25
C THR A 465 22.25 -10.47 31.69
N GLU A 466 22.70 -11.50 32.43
CA GLU A 466 22.51 -12.89 32.03
C GLU A 466 21.01 -13.25 31.88
N ALA A 467 20.15 -12.71 32.75
CA ALA A 467 18.68 -12.88 32.63
C ALA A 467 18.13 -12.25 31.34
N GLN A 468 18.65 -11.09 30.93
CA GLN A 468 18.22 -10.46 29.67
C GLN A 468 18.70 -11.25 28.47
N LYS A 469 19.95 -11.74 28.47
CA LYS A 469 20.47 -12.58 27.37
C LYS A 469 19.65 -13.84 27.18
N GLN A 470 19.37 -14.57 28.27
CA GLN A 470 18.51 -15.77 28.24
C GLN A 470 17.10 -15.45 27.72
N ALA A 471 16.53 -14.32 28.14
CA ALA A 471 15.22 -13.90 27.65
C ALA A 471 15.25 -13.52 26.15
N VAL A 472 16.32 -12.90 25.66
CA VAL A 472 16.50 -12.61 24.22
C VAL A 472 16.64 -13.91 23.43
N ASP A 473 17.41 -14.89 23.90
CA ASP A 473 17.54 -16.21 23.27
C ASP A 473 16.19 -16.92 23.18
N ALA A 474 15.40 -16.90 24.24
CA ALA A 474 14.03 -17.44 24.24
C ALA A 474 13.11 -16.73 23.24
N LEU A 475 13.26 -15.41 23.05
CA LEU A 475 12.50 -14.67 22.02
C LEU A 475 12.93 -15.06 20.60
N VAL A 476 14.23 -15.36 20.38
CA VAL A 476 14.73 -15.88 19.09
C VAL A 476 14.15 -17.26 18.81
N GLU A 477 14.11 -18.17 19.81
CA GLU A 477 13.47 -19.48 19.66
C GLU A 477 11.97 -19.34 19.31
N ARG A 478 11.24 -18.45 20.00
CA ARG A 478 9.84 -18.15 19.67
C ARG A 478 9.68 -17.65 18.24
N ALA A 479 10.57 -16.77 17.78
CA ALA A 479 10.56 -16.27 16.41
C ALA A 479 10.85 -17.36 15.37
N GLU A 480 11.70 -18.34 15.70
CA GLU A 480 11.92 -19.53 14.87
C GLU A 480 10.68 -20.40 14.77
N LEU A 481 9.99 -20.65 15.89
CA LEU A 481 8.73 -21.40 15.91
C LEU A 481 7.63 -20.71 15.11
N VAL A 482 7.53 -19.38 15.21
CA VAL A 482 6.62 -18.57 14.38
C VAL A 482 7.00 -18.65 12.90
N ARG A 483 8.30 -18.61 12.58
CA ARG A 483 8.80 -18.75 11.20
C ARG A 483 8.46 -20.11 10.62
N ASP A 484 8.60 -21.16 11.39
CA ASP A 484 8.39 -22.53 10.94
C ASP A 484 6.90 -22.91 10.90
N GLY A 485 6.01 -21.97 11.30
CA GLY A 485 4.56 -22.16 11.32
C GLY A 485 4.09 -23.16 12.39
N ALA A 486 4.89 -23.36 13.43
CA ALA A 486 4.60 -24.31 14.52
C ALA A 486 3.62 -23.74 15.56
N VAL A 487 3.34 -22.43 15.51
CA VAL A 487 2.45 -21.71 16.45
C VAL A 487 1.36 -21.00 15.67
N ASP A 488 0.11 -20.99 16.21
CA ASP A 488 -0.99 -20.24 15.60
C ASP A 488 -0.72 -18.72 15.73
N PRO A 489 -0.91 -17.92 14.65
CA PRO A 489 -0.69 -16.46 14.70
C PRO A 489 -1.54 -15.71 15.73
N SER A 490 -2.65 -16.30 16.19
CA SER A 490 -3.46 -15.77 17.28
C SER A 490 -2.80 -15.95 18.66
N ASP A 491 -1.96 -16.97 18.82
CA ASP A 491 -1.28 -17.29 20.08
C ASP A 491 0.03 -16.53 20.18
N ASP A 492 0.85 -16.52 19.12
CA ASP A 492 2.08 -15.73 19.06
C ASP A 492 2.41 -15.28 17.64
N ASN A 493 3.07 -14.11 17.53
CA ASN A 493 3.47 -13.51 16.24
C ASN A 493 4.64 -12.54 16.45
N MET A 494 5.29 -12.13 15.35
CA MET A 494 6.47 -11.26 15.40
C MET A 494 6.20 -9.89 16.07
N LEU A 495 4.95 -9.38 16.06
CA LEU A 495 4.60 -8.14 16.74
C LEU A 495 4.60 -8.32 18.27
N ASN A 496 4.04 -9.44 18.76
CA ASN A 496 4.06 -9.80 20.17
C ASN A 496 5.51 -9.96 20.64
N ILE A 497 6.31 -10.71 19.89
CA ILE A 497 7.74 -10.94 20.18
C ILE A 497 8.52 -9.62 20.22
N THR A 498 8.28 -8.70 19.28
CA THR A 498 8.92 -7.38 19.26
C THR A 498 8.53 -6.55 20.50
N ASN A 499 7.26 -6.58 20.89
CA ASN A 499 6.81 -5.90 22.11
C ASN A 499 7.41 -6.51 23.38
N ASP A 500 7.54 -7.84 23.42
CA ASP A 500 8.18 -8.54 24.53
C ASP A 500 9.69 -8.23 24.57
N GLY A 501 10.35 -8.12 23.43
CA GLY A 501 11.76 -7.71 23.36
C GLY A 501 12.02 -6.33 23.97
N ARG A 502 11.10 -5.36 23.75
CA ARG A 502 11.18 -4.05 24.40
C ARG A 502 11.02 -4.15 25.93
N LYS A 503 10.15 -5.04 26.42
CA LYS A 503 10.01 -5.29 27.86
C LYS A 503 11.26 -5.91 28.44
N VAL A 504 11.86 -6.91 27.76
CA VAL A 504 13.11 -7.56 28.17
C VAL A 504 14.26 -6.55 28.24
N SER A 505 14.34 -5.58 27.35
CA SER A 505 15.35 -4.54 27.39
C SER A 505 15.28 -3.67 28.65
N LEU A 506 14.08 -3.55 29.25
CA LEU A 506 13.88 -2.88 30.54
C LEU A 506 14.12 -3.83 31.73
N ASP A 507 13.33 -4.91 31.80
CA ASP A 507 13.40 -5.93 32.81
C ASP A 507 12.62 -7.18 32.39
N PRO A 508 13.22 -8.40 32.35
CA PRO A 508 12.53 -9.62 31.95
C PRO A 508 11.27 -9.92 32.75
N LYS A 509 11.13 -9.40 33.98
CA LYS A 509 9.92 -9.54 34.82
C LYS A 509 8.67 -8.94 34.12
N LEU A 510 8.83 -8.04 33.20
CA LEU A 510 7.71 -7.48 32.43
C LEU A 510 7.05 -8.46 31.47
N LEU A 511 7.66 -9.62 31.20
CA LEU A 511 7.05 -10.68 30.39
C LEU A 511 5.90 -11.35 31.17
N ASP A 512 6.11 -11.63 32.47
CA ASP A 512 5.04 -12.07 33.36
C ASP A 512 5.18 -11.40 34.76
N VAL A 513 4.48 -10.30 34.90
CA VAL A 513 4.47 -9.47 36.11
C VAL A 513 3.83 -10.20 37.32
N SER A 514 3.00 -11.24 37.03
CA SER A 514 2.26 -11.99 38.03
C SER A 514 3.02 -13.21 38.55
N ASP A 515 4.08 -13.64 37.89
CA ASP A 515 4.89 -14.77 38.30
C ASP A 515 5.76 -14.36 39.51
N PRO A 516 5.56 -14.98 40.71
CA PRO A 516 6.33 -14.68 41.89
C PRO A 516 7.78 -15.18 41.82
N ASP A 517 8.07 -16.13 40.94
CA ASP A 517 9.40 -16.73 40.80
C ASP A 517 10.34 -15.83 40.01
N ILE A 518 9.80 -14.96 39.18
CA ILE A 518 10.57 -13.96 38.44
C ILE A 518 10.74 -12.72 39.31
N GLN A 519 11.94 -12.52 39.85
CA GLN A 519 12.24 -11.33 40.64
C GLN A 519 12.63 -10.13 39.72
N PRO A 520 12.39 -8.88 40.18
CA PRO A 520 12.94 -7.70 39.50
C PRO A 520 14.46 -7.82 39.39
N MET A 521 14.97 -7.45 38.21
CA MET A 521 16.39 -7.58 37.92
C MET A 521 17.22 -6.64 38.79
N GLU A 522 18.29 -7.16 39.40
CA GLU A 522 19.34 -6.34 40.01
C GLU A 522 20.32 -5.85 38.92
N GLY A 523 20.68 -4.58 38.94
CA GLY A 523 21.50 -3.97 37.90
C GLY A 523 20.68 -3.55 36.66
N GLY A 524 21.33 -3.53 35.48
CA GLY A 524 20.72 -3.10 34.22
C GLY A 524 20.46 -1.59 34.14
N LYS A 525 19.83 -1.17 33.06
CA LYS A 525 19.68 0.28 32.75
C LYS A 525 18.82 1.05 33.76
N VAL A 526 17.86 0.39 34.44
CA VAL A 526 17.03 1.04 35.45
C VAL A 526 17.87 1.41 36.68
N GLN A 527 18.84 0.55 37.11
CA GLN A 527 19.76 0.85 38.18
C GLN A 527 20.72 1.97 37.80
N VAL A 528 21.32 1.90 36.60
CA VAL A 528 22.24 2.92 36.11
C VAL A 528 21.53 4.27 35.97
N CYS A 529 20.26 4.29 35.54
CA CYS A 529 19.45 5.49 35.52
C CYS A 529 19.21 6.06 36.93
N ALA A 530 18.89 5.19 37.93
CA ALA A 530 18.71 5.63 39.28
C ALA A 530 19.99 6.27 39.86
N GLU A 531 21.14 5.66 39.62
CA GLU A 531 22.45 6.17 40.05
C GLU A 531 22.78 7.53 39.39
N LYS A 532 22.51 7.67 38.07
CA LYS A 532 22.74 8.93 37.38
C LYS A 532 21.80 10.04 37.85
N ILE A 533 20.52 9.73 38.11
CA ILE A 533 19.56 10.67 38.68
C ILE A 533 20.02 11.12 40.09
N HIS A 534 20.51 10.19 40.91
CA HIS A 534 21.01 10.51 42.24
C HIS A 534 22.29 11.35 42.20
N GLU A 535 23.21 11.08 41.23
CA GLU A 535 24.39 11.89 41.00
C GLU A 535 24.02 13.35 40.70
N ILE A 536 23.16 13.60 39.69
CA ILE A 536 22.67 14.92 39.31
C ILE A 536 21.91 15.61 40.45
N TRP A 537 21.07 14.81 41.19
CA TRP A 537 20.32 15.31 42.32
C TRP A 537 21.28 15.85 43.42
N ARG A 538 22.41 15.18 43.65
CA ARG A 538 23.42 15.61 44.62
C ARG A 538 24.25 16.79 44.11
N GLU A 539 24.74 16.74 42.87
CA GLU A 539 25.60 17.74 42.28
C GLU A 539 24.93 19.12 42.16
N HIS A 540 23.64 19.09 41.80
CA HIS A 540 22.85 20.32 41.61
C HIS A 540 21.86 20.54 42.78
N ALA A 541 22.29 20.27 44.00
CA ALA A 541 21.46 20.44 45.19
C ALA A 541 21.13 21.92 45.49
N GLU A 542 22.08 22.83 45.26
CA GLU A 542 21.91 24.27 45.52
C GLU A 542 20.93 24.89 44.56
N GLU A 543 21.00 24.55 43.25
CA GLU A 543 20.09 25.03 42.21
C GLU A 543 18.71 24.37 42.28
N LYS A 544 18.59 23.30 43.05
CA LYS A 544 17.41 22.46 43.06
C LYS A 544 17.01 21.97 41.67
N ALA A 545 18.00 21.52 40.89
CA ALA A 545 17.78 21.06 39.54
C ALA A 545 16.75 19.92 39.49
N THR A 546 15.90 19.98 38.50
CA THR A 546 14.84 18.99 38.30
C THR A 546 15.15 18.06 37.11
N GLN A 547 14.58 16.86 37.14
CA GLN A 547 14.84 15.83 36.15
C GLN A 547 13.53 15.19 35.71
N LEU A 548 13.36 14.90 34.42
CA LEU A 548 12.23 14.15 33.87
C LEU A 548 12.67 12.75 33.46
N VAL A 549 11.85 11.75 33.79
CA VAL A 549 12.10 10.35 33.37
C VAL A 549 10.97 9.87 32.51
N PHE A 550 11.28 9.40 31.30
CA PHE A 550 10.34 8.85 30.35
C PHE A 550 10.41 7.33 30.30
N CYS A 551 9.27 6.67 30.54
CA CYS A 551 9.10 5.23 30.39
C CYS A 551 7.67 4.94 29.93
N ASP A 552 7.52 4.52 28.66
CA ASP A 552 6.23 4.25 28.03
C ASP A 552 5.80 2.79 28.18
N SER A 553 6.76 1.87 28.18
CA SER A 553 6.50 0.43 28.17
C SER A 553 5.98 -0.13 29.48
N SER A 554 6.15 0.57 30.61
CA SER A 554 5.73 0.12 31.93
C SER A 554 5.35 1.28 32.85
N THR A 555 4.04 1.49 33.03
CA THR A 555 3.48 2.63 33.76
C THR A 555 2.73 2.20 35.03
N THR A 556 2.53 3.13 35.96
CA THR A 556 1.78 2.92 37.22
C THR A 556 0.29 2.65 37.00
N ALA A 557 -0.25 2.86 35.80
CA ALA A 557 -1.68 2.72 35.53
C ALA A 557 -2.21 1.28 35.68
N SER A 558 -1.36 0.28 35.60
CA SER A 558 -1.75 -1.15 35.66
C SER A 558 -2.11 -1.65 37.06
N GLY A 559 -1.72 -0.95 38.14
CA GLY A 559 -1.85 -1.43 39.52
C GLY A 559 -0.99 -2.66 39.86
N LYS A 560 -0.18 -3.14 38.92
CA LYS A 560 0.77 -4.26 39.08
C LYS A 560 2.18 -3.70 39.26
N TRP A 561 3.14 -4.58 39.58
CA TRP A 561 4.56 -4.18 39.54
C TRP A 561 4.92 -3.51 38.20
N ASN A 562 5.67 -2.44 38.25
CA ASN A 562 6.06 -1.67 37.09
C ASN A 562 7.39 -0.94 37.27
N ILE A 563 8.07 -0.64 36.21
CA ILE A 563 9.39 0.01 36.17
C ILE A 563 9.37 1.40 36.84
N GLN A 564 8.33 2.20 36.60
CA GLN A 564 8.27 3.53 37.23
C GLN A 564 8.27 3.48 38.73
N SER A 565 7.51 2.51 39.32
CA SER A 565 7.48 2.30 40.78
C SER A 565 8.77 1.70 41.29
N ASP A 566 9.40 0.79 40.55
CA ASP A 566 10.69 0.19 40.94
C ASP A 566 11.81 1.26 40.91
N LEU A 567 11.84 2.11 39.89
CA LEU A 567 12.76 3.23 39.81
C LEU A 567 12.60 4.16 41.05
N LYS A 568 11.35 4.54 41.37
CA LYS A 568 11.10 5.35 42.60
C LYS A 568 11.63 4.68 43.84
N ARG A 569 11.42 3.36 44.01
CA ARG A 569 11.97 2.59 45.14
C ARG A 569 13.50 2.69 45.20
N ARG A 570 14.18 2.44 44.07
CA ARG A 570 15.66 2.55 43.96
C ARG A 570 16.19 3.95 44.30
N LEU A 571 15.50 4.99 43.87
CA LEU A 571 15.86 6.38 44.16
C LEU A 571 15.73 6.69 45.67
N VAL A 572 14.67 6.20 46.28
CA VAL A 572 14.49 6.32 47.75
C VAL A 572 15.57 5.54 48.50
N ASP A 573 15.90 4.33 48.03
CA ASP A 573 16.96 3.50 48.63
C ASP A 573 18.35 4.17 48.53
N LEU A 574 18.59 4.96 47.47
CA LEU A 574 19.78 5.80 47.29
C LEU A 574 19.78 7.08 48.16
N GLY A 575 18.66 7.43 48.78
CA GLY A 575 18.57 8.55 49.72
C GLY A 575 17.81 9.79 49.22
N ILE A 576 17.17 9.76 48.06
CA ILE A 576 16.32 10.86 47.59
C ILE A 576 14.99 10.83 48.41
N PRO A 577 14.53 11.91 48.98
CA PRO A 577 13.27 11.96 49.72
C PRO A 577 12.08 11.58 48.85
N ALA A 578 11.17 10.74 49.36
CA ALA A 578 10.04 10.17 48.61
C ALA A 578 9.04 11.23 48.11
N ASP A 579 8.99 12.40 48.77
CA ASP A 579 8.15 13.55 48.43
C ASP A 579 8.76 14.43 47.30
N GLU A 580 10.06 14.30 47.01
CA GLU A 580 10.73 14.92 45.89
C GLU A 580 10.56 14.10 44.58
N ILE A 581 9.99 12.86 44.68
CA ILE A 581 9.78 11.98 43.50
C ILE A 581 8.28 11.77 43.27
N MET A 582 7.76 12.25 42.13
CA MET A 582 6.35 12.16 41.81
C MET A 582 6.11 11.50 40.46
N PHE A 583 4.88 10.94 40.27
CA PHE A 583 4.43 10.41 38.99
C PHE A 583 3.47 11.38 38.32
N ALA A 584 3.72 11.71 37.05
CA ALA A 584 2.87 12.60 36.27
C ALA A 584 1.44 12.04 36.04
N ALA A 585 1.29 10.71 36.04
CA ALA A 585 0.00 10.03 35.86
C ALA A 585 -0.85 9.97 37.15
N GLN A 586 -0.30 10.34 38.29
CA GLN A 586 -0.97 10.27 39.62
C GLN A 586 -2.08 11.32 39.73
N GLU A 587 -1.88 12.47 39.10
CA GLU A 587 -2.83 13.58 39.10
C GLU A 587 -3.61 13.61 37.78
N LYS A 588 -4.89 13.23 37.85
CA LYS A 588 -5.80 13.24 36.69
C LYS A 588 -6.55 14.57 36.55
N ASP A 589 -6.73 15.26 37.65
CA ASP A 589 -7.38 16.57 37.71
C ASP A 589 -6.43 17.63 37.14
N PRO A 590 -6.81 18.43 36.14
CA PRO A 590 -5.96 19.46 35.53
C PRO A 590 -5.40 20.46 36.51
N GLN A 591 -6.20 20.93 37.48
CA GLN A 591 -5.75 21.90 38.48
C GLN A 591 -4.68 21.31 39.40
N ARG A 592 -4.86 20.06 39.84
CA ARG A 592 -3.85 19.37 40.66
C ARG A 592 -2.59 19.07 39.86
N LYS A 593 -2.74 18.74 38.58
CA LYS A 593 -1.61 18.53 37.66
C LYS A 593 -0.82 19.83 37.48
N GLN A 594 -1.49 20.96 37.34
CA GLN A 594 -0.86 22.27 37.25
C GLN A 594 -0.12 22.61 38.56
N ALA A 595 -0.73 22.33 39.71
CA ALA A 595 -0.07 22.50 41.02
C ALA A 595 1.18 21.61 41.17
N LEU A 596 1.15 20.35 40.65
CA LEU A 596 2.33 19.49 40.60
C LEU A 596 3.44 20.11 39.75
N PHE A 597 3.10 20.59 38.55
CA PHE A 597 4.09 21.25 37.68
C PHE A 597 4.69 22.51 38.29
N GLU A 598 3.91 23.25 39.11
CA GLU A 598 4.41 24.38 39.85
C GLU A 598 5.42 23.99 40.93
N LYS A 599 5.21 22.86 41.61
CA LYS A 599 6.17 22.29 42.55
C LYS A 599 7.47 21.87 41.86
N VAL A 600 7.39 21.31 40.66
CA VAL A 600 8.56 20.99 39.84
C VAL A 600 9.33 22.27 39.48
N ARG A 601 8.64 23.31 38.97
CA ARG A 601 9.28 24.58 38.63
C ARG A 601 10.00 25.21 39.84
N LYS A 602 9.47 25.07 41.06
CA LYS A 602 10.07 25.55 42.28
C LYS A 602 11.21 24.65 42.81
N GLY A 603 11.39 23.45 42.22
CA GLY A 603 12.36 22.49 42.71
C GLY A 603 11.94 21.82 44.02
N GLU A 604 10.63 21.82 44.41
CA GLU A 604 10.07 21.07 45.51
C GLU A 604 9.91 19.57 45.15
N VAL A 605 9.61 19.29 43.87
CA VAL A 605 9.66 17.95 43.24
C VAL A 605 10.82 17.94 42.28
N ARG A 606 11.88 17.17 42.56
CA ARG A 606 13.10 17.18 41.78
C ARG A 606 13.17 16.08 40.74
N VAL A 607 12.36 15.01 40.92
CA VAL A 607 12.27 13.91 39.94
C VAL A 607 10.81 13.68 39.57
N LEU A 608 10.46 13.90 38.30
CA LEU A 608 9.12 13.65 37.77
C LEU A 608 9.16 12.50 36.76
N ILE A 609 8.48 11.39 37.07
CA ILE A 609 8.46 10.17 36.27
C ILE A 609 7.14 10.07 35.52
N GLY A 610 7.20 9.78 34.21
CA GLY A 610 5.98 9.60 33.41
C GLY A 610 6.21 8.91 32.07
N SER A 611 5.19 8.97 31.24
CA SER A 611 5.22 8.49 29.85
C SER A 611 5.25 9.69 28.88
N THR A 612 5.60 9.46 27.62
CA THR A 612 5.50 10.47 26.56
C THR A 612 4.10 11.07 26.50
N GLY A 613 3.06 10.25 26.65
CA GLY A 613 1.66 10.74 26.68
C GLY A 613 1.32 11.64 27.86
N THR A 614 2.00 11.50 29.01
CA THR A 614 1.73 12.30 30.23
C THR A 614 2.64 13.52 30.38
N LEU A 615 3.86 13.45 29.87
CA LEU A 615 4.90 14.48 29.95
C LEU A 615 5.25 15.13 28.61
N GLY A 616 5.04 14.44 27.49
CA GLY A 616 5.46 14.87 26.16
C GLY A 616 4.63 15.99 25.55
N THR A 617 3.39 16.25 26.00
CA THR A 617 2.55 17.33 25.48
C THR A 617 2.08 18.25 26.60
N GLY A 618 2.24 19.58 26.42
CA GLY A 618 1.69 20.58 27.33
C GLY A 618 2.35 20.67 28.71
N THR A 619 3.45 19.97 28.96
CA THR A 619 4.18 20.06 30.22
C THR A 619 5.13 21.24 30.19
N ASN A 620 4.90 22.21 31.07
CA ASN A 620 5.70 23.42 31.19
C ASN A 620 6.40 23.42 32.56
N VAL A 621 7.59 22.79 32.62
CA VAL A 621 8.37 22.57 33.87
C VAL A 621 9.86 22.85 33.69
N GLN A 622 10.23 23.62 32.64
CA GLN A 622 11.61 23.81 32.23
C GLN A 622 12.45 24.67 33.14
N ASP A 623 11.85 25.50 34.02
CA ASP A 623 12.56 26.55 34.76
C ASP A 623 13.86 26.07 35.45
N ARG A 624 13.86 24.86 36.02
CA ARG A 624 15.00 24.23 36.71
C ARG A 624 15.35 22.85 36.10
N LEU A 625 14.89 22.57 34.89
CA LEU A 625 15.05 21.27 34.26
C LEU A 625 16.46 21.09 33.68
N PHE A 626 17.29 20.30 34.34
CA PHE A 626 18.66 20.03 33.93
C PHE A 626 18.80 18.82 32.99
N ALA A 627 18.05 17.76 33.28
CA ALA A 627 18.19 16.53 32.53
C ALA A 627 16.84 15.84 32.20
N ILE A 628 16.84 15.14 31.08
CA ILE A 628 15.82 14.15 30.76
C ILE A 628 16.46 12.76 30.65
N HIS A 629 15.71 11.73 31.01
CA HIS A 629 16.15 10.35 31.01
C HIS A 629 15.19 9.49 30.20
N ASP A 630 15.63 8.99 29.05
CA ASP A 630 14.89 8.12 28.17
C ASP A 630 15.20 6.66 28.50
N LEU A 631 14.37 6.03 29.37
CA LEU A 631 14.54 4.63 29.77
C LEU A 631 14.14 3.65 28.66
N ASP A 632 13.20 4.05 27.80
CA ASP A 632 12.80 3.25 26.65
C ASP A 632 12.75 4.09 25.37
N CYS A 633 13.03 3.43 24.24
CA CYS A 633 12.94 4.05 22.93
C CYS A 633 11.47 4.11 22.48
N PRO A 634 10.94 5.27 22.08
CA PRO A 634 9.62 5.35 21.48
C PRO A 634 9.64 4.81 20.04
N TRP A 635 8.44 4.60 19.46
CA TRP A 635 8.31 4.10 18.09
C TRP A 635 8.57 5.15 17.00
N LYS A 636 8.49 6.42 17.34
CA LYS A 636 8.53 7.52 16.39
C LYS A 636 9.61 8.54 16.76
N PRO A 637 10.37 9.06 15.76
CA PRO A 637 11.32 10.14 15.98
C PRO A 637 10.70 11.36 16.66
N ALA A 638 9.51 11.73 16.21
CA ALA A 638 8.74 12.86 16.74
C ALA A 638 8.51 12.80 18.27
N GLU A 639 8.43 11.60 18.85
CA GLU A 639 8.25 11.43 20.30
C GLU A 639 9.55 11.73 21.04
N LEU A 640 10.74 11.40 20.48
CA LEU A 640 12.03 11.82 21.03
C LEU A 640 12.21 13.35 20.97
N GLU A 641 11.87 13.95 19.83
CA GLU A 641 11.91 15.42 19.67
C GLU A 641 10.99 16.11 20.69
N GLN A 642 9.79 15.58 20.91
CA GLN A 642 8.88 16.10 21.93
C GLN A 642 9.42 15.97 23.35
N ARG A 643 10.11 14.87 23.68
CA ARG A 643 10.77 14.67 24.99
C ARG A 643 11.92 15.70 25.14
N GLN A 644 12.80 15.80 24.16
CA GLN A 644 13.91 16.74 24.15
C GLN A 644 13.44 18.21 24.21
N GLY A 645 12.36 18.55 23.51
CA GLY A 645 11.73 19.87 23.55
C GLY A 645 11.13 20.24 24.93
N ARG A 646 11.19 19.38 25.95
CA ARG A 646 10.86 19.74 27.35
C ARG A 646 12.03 20.38 28.05
N VAL A 647 13.24 19.90 27.82
CA VAL A 647 14.44 20.42 28.47
C VAL A 647 15.03 21.59 27.65
N ARG A 648 15.04 21.49 26.33
CA ARG A 648 15.50 22.56 25.41
C ARG A 648 14.39 23.58 25.17
N ARG A 649 14.18 24.44 26.15
CA ARG A 649 13.08 25.41 26.13
C ARG A 649 13.45 26.71 26.79
N GLN A 650 12.91 27.81 26.26
CA GLN A 650 13.11 29.15 26.81
C GLN A 650 12.66 29.25 28.27
N GLY A 651 13.37 30.07 29.06
CA GLY A 651 13.13 30.25 30.48
C GLY A 651 13.72 29.17 31.37
N ASN A 652 14.56 28.29 30.83
CA ASN A 652 15.39 27.38 31.61
C ASN A 652 16.53 28.18 32.24
N MET A 653 16.84 27.90 33.50
CA MET A 653 17.93 28.61 34.22
C MET A 653 19.33 28.11 33.87
N PHE A 654 19.43 26.96 33.18
CA PHE A 654 20.69 26.35 32.78
C PHE A 654 20.99 26.63 31.30
N ASP A 655 22.23 27.01 31.00
CA ASP A 655 22.72 27.22 29.63
C ASP A 655 22.99 25.89 28.89
N ASN A 656 23.31 24.81 29.65
CA ASN A 656 23.59 23.48 29.16
C ASN A 656 22.72 22.46 29.90
N VAL A 657 22.09 21.59 29.15
CA VAL A 657 21.21 20.55 29.66
C VAL A 657 21.51 19.20 29.02
N GLN A 658 21.02 18.11 29.58
CA GLN A 658 21.39 16.77 29.13
C GLN A 658 20.18 15.90 28.79
N ASP A 659 20.31 15.12 27.73
CA ASP A 659 19.36 14.10 27.27
C ASP A 659 20.03 12.70 27.38
N TYR A 660 19.75 11.98 28.45
CA TYR A 660 20.32 10.65 28.69
C TYR A 660 19.47 9.57 28.05
N ARG A 661 20.05 8.84 27.09
CA ARG A 661 19.40 7.71 26.42
C ARG A 661 20.03 6.39 26.87
N TYR A 662 19.26 5.58 27.58
CA TYR A 662 19.77 4.32 28.15
C TYR A 662 19.53 3.17 27.17
N VAL A 663 20.62 2.55 26.71
CA VAL A 663 20.63 1.50 25.70
C VAL A 663 21.21 0.23 26.29
N THR A 664 20.40 -0.83 26.43
CA THR A 664 20.92 -2.14 26.82
C THR A 664 21.53 -2.83 25.58
N VAL A 665 22.86 -2.99 25.59
CA VAL A 665 23.61 -3.60 24.48
C VAL A 665 23.24 -5.09 24.36
N GLY A 666 23.12 -5.59 23.14
CA GLY A 666 22.71 -6.98 22.90
C GLY A 666 21.21 -7.24 23.11
N THR A 667 20.38 -6.18 23.18
CA THR A 667 18.93 -6.28 23.26
C THR A 667 18.25 -5.44 22.16
N PHE A 668 16.93 -5.45 22.16
CA PHE A 668 16.11 -4.69 21.22
C PHE A 668 16.31 -3.18 21.28
N ASP A 669 16.82 -2.62 22.35
CA ASP A 669 17.07 -1.18 22.48
C ASP A 669 18.00 -0.64 21.40
N SER A 670 19.15 -1.31 21.19
CA SER A 670 20.15 -0.88 20.20
C SER A 670 19.55 -0.78 18.80
N TYR A 671 18.72 -1.76 18.43
CA TYR A 671 18.04 -1.76 17.16
C TYR A 671 16.99 -0.63 17.07
N MET A 672 16.19 -0.46 18.10
CA MET A 672 15.12 0.55 18.13
C MET A 672 15.68 1.96 18.02
N PHE A 673 16.70 2.31 18.83
CA PHE A 673 17.32 3.64 18.75
C PHE A 673 17.97 3.91 17.39
N GLN A 674 18.71 2.95 16.82
CA GLN A 674 19.29 3.08 15.48
C GLN A 674 18.23 3.25 14.40
N THR A 675 17.10 2.57 14.52
CA THR A 675 16.03 2.63 13.55
C THR A 675 15.30 3.96 13.63
N VAL A 676 14.99 4.43 14.83
CA VAL A 676 14.37 5.74 15.05
C VAL A 676 15.31 6.86 14.57
N GLU A 677 16.62 6.73 14.82
CA GLU A 677 17.62 7.70 14.34
C GLU A 677 17.73 7.73 12.80
N ARG A 678 17.76 6.54 12.14
CA ARG A 678 17.76 6.48 10.67
C ARG A 678 16.51 7.15 10.09
N LYS A 679 15.35 6.91 10.71
CA LYS A 679 14.08 7.53 10.30
C LYS A 679 14.07 9.05 10.57
N ALA A 680 14.60 9.50 11.69
CA ALA A 680 14.76 10.92 11.97
C ALA A 680 15.66 11.60 10.92
N ARG A 681 16.78 10.98 10.57
CA ARG A 681 17.72 11.46 9.53
C ARG A 681 17.06 11.53 8.16
N PHE A 682 16.29 10.51 7.77
CA PHE A 682 15.51 10.52 6.53
C PHE A 682 14.50 11.68 6.49
N ILE A 683 13.71 11.86 7.56
CA ILE A 683 12.75 12.97 7.66
C ILE A 683 13.48 14.31 7.59
N SER A 684 14.59 14.48 8.34
CA SER A 684 15.39 15.69 8.34
C SER A 684 15.99 16.01 6.95
N GLN A 685 16.47 15.01 6.21
CA GLN A 685 16.98 15.20 4.85
C GLN A 685 15.93 15.74 3.89
N ILE A 686 14.67 15.28 4.04
CA ILE A 686 13.56 15.74 3.21
C ILE A 686 13.10 17.13 3.64
N MET A 687 13.04 17.39 4.96
CA MET A 687 12.50 18.62 5.52
C MET A 687 13.53 19.74 5.63
N SER A 688 14.81 19.48 5.34
CA SER A 688 15.83 20.55 5.34
C SER A 688 15.58 21.52 4.18
N SER A 689 15.74 22.81 4.44
CA SER A 689 15.60 23.89 3.45
C SER A 689 16.70 23.93 2.37
N GLY A 690 17.74 23.10 2.51
CA GLY A 690 18.75 22.86 1.47
C GLY A 690 18.18 22.01 0.35
N SER A 691 18.76 22.10 -0.84
CA SER A 691 18.32 21.32 -2.00
C SER A 691 18.32 19.82 -1.65
N PRO A 692 17.18 19.18 -1.44
CA PRO A 692 17.15 17.77 -1.09
C PRO A 692 17.71 16.94 -2.25
N SER A 693 18.29 15.77 -1.94
CA SER A 693 18.64 14.82 -2.99
C SER A 693 17.37 14.47 -3.79
N ARG A 694 17.52 14.21 -5.10
CA ARG A 694 16.36 13.86 -5.93
C ARG A 694 15.66 12.57 -5.49
N GLU A 695 16.37 11.71 -4.78
CA GLU A 695 15.86 10.42 -4.31
C GLU A 695 16.24 10.19 -2.84
N ALA A 696 15.34 9.57 -2.09
CA ALA A 696 15.57 9.09 -0.74
C ALA A 696 14.80 7.81 -0.47
N SER A 697 15.28 6.99 0.46
CA SER A 697 14.63 5.72 0.85
C SER A 697 14.19 5.78 2.31
N ASP A 698 12.92 5.51 2.57
CA ASP A 698 12.34 5.41 3.91
C ASP A 698 12.68 4.07 4.55
N VAL A 699 12.80 4.07 5.87
CA VAL A 699 13.09 2.88 6.68
C VAL A 699 11.84 2.57 7.52
N ASP A 700 11.13 1.49 7.19
CA ASP A 700 10.01 1.03 8.02
C ASP A 700 10.52 0.16 9.17
N ALA A 701 10.14 0.50 10.39
CA ALA A 701 10.69 -0.05 11.61
C ALA A 701 9.62 -0.65 12.56
N THR A 702 8.43 -0.94 12.06
CA THR A 702 7.32 -1.35 12.93
C THR A 702 7.40 -2.78 13.45
N VAL A 703 8.16 -3.66 12.81
CA VAL A 703 8.32 -5.07 13.23
C VAL A 703 9.75 -5.54 12.94
N LEU A 704 10.43 -6.07 13.95
CA LEU A 704 11.72 -6.71 13.81
C LEU A 704 11.62 -7.97 12.93
N SER A 705 12.56 -8.11 11.99
CA SER A 705 12.73 -9.36 11.28
C SER A 705 13.48 -10.38 12.15
N LEU A 706 13.34 -11.68 11.83
CA LEU A 706 14.15 -12.73 12.48
C LEU A 706 15.66 -12.48 12.29
N ALA A 707 16.04 -11.85 11.18
CA ALA A 707 17.42 -11.46 10.88
C ALA A 707 17.95 -10.45 11.89
N ASP A 708 17.16 -9.40 12.13
CA ASP A 708 17.50 -8.37 13.10
C ASP A 708 17.58 -8.95 14.52
N MET A 709 16.67 -9.87 14.87
CA MET A 709 16.70 -10.55 16.17
C MET A 709 17.96 -11.40 16.38
N LYS A 710 18.36 -12.17 15.36
CA LYS A 710 19.59 -12.97 15.42
C LYS A 710 20.83 -12.10 15.48
N ALA A 711 20.86 -11.00 14.74
CA ALA A 711 21.97 -10.04 14.80
C ALA A 711 22.07 -9.38 16.18
N ILE A 712 20.94 -9.05 16.80
CA ILE A 712 20.90 -8.54 18.18
C ILE A 712 21.44 -9.57 19.17
N ALA A 713 20.94 -10.82 19.13
CA ALA A 713 21.33 -11.89 20.04
C ALA A 713 22.82 -12.27 19.94
N THR A 714 23.39 -12.20 18.74
CA THR A 714 24.81 -12.52 18.48
C THR A 714 25.74 -11.33 18.61
N GLY A 715 25.22 -10.10 18.61
CA GLY A 715 26.01 -8.88 18.62
C GLY A 715 26.75 -8.58 17.30
N ASP A 716 26.47 -9.34 16.22
CA ASP A 716 27.14 -9.18 14.92
C ASP A 716 26.19 -8.61 13.85
N PRO A 717 26.38 -7.33 13.43
CA PRO A 717 25.53 -6.69 12.43
C PRO A 717 25.63 -7.34 11.03
N ASN A 718 26.69 -8.11 10.76
CA ASN A 718 26.88 -8.80 9.48
C ASN A 718 25.85 -9.92 9.29
N ILE A 719 25.32 -10.47 10.38
CA ILE A 719 24.27 -11.50 10.32
C ILE A 719 22.97 -10.93 9.71
N ALA A 720 22.57 -9.72 10.10
CA ALA A 720 21.38 -9.08 9.50
C ALA A 720 21.58 -8.83 8.00
N LYS A 721 22.75 -8.30 7.61
CA LYS A 721 23.07 -8.04 6.21
C LYS A 721 23.14 -9.33 5.38
N ARG A 722 23.72 -10.38 5.94
CA ARG A 722 23.74 -11.71 5.31
C ARG A 722 22.34 -12.23 5.05
N MET A 723 21.43 -12.16 6.05
CA MET A 723 20.06 -12.64 5.91
C MET A 723 19.25 -11.78 4.94
N GLU A 724 19.54 -10.49 4.82
CA GLU A 724 18.95 -9.64 3.78
C GLU A 724 19.36 -10.11 2.38
N LEU A 725 20.66 -10.41 2.17
CA LEU A 725 21.16 -10.98 0.92
C LEU A 725 20.57 -12.38 0.66
N GLU A 726 20.39 -13.21 1.69
CA GLU A 726 19.72 -14.51 1.57
C GLU A 726 18.24 -14.36 1.15
N ASN A 727 17.54 -13.33 1.64
CA ASN A 727 16.17 -13.01 1.20
C ASN A 727 16.13 -12.59 -0.27
N GLN A 728 17.07 -11.73 -0.70
CA GLN A 728 17.22 -11.34 -2.11
C GLN A 728 17.55 -12.54 -2.99
N LEU A 729 18.48 -13.40 -2.57
CA LEU A 729 18.81 -14.64 -3.27
C LEU A 729 17.61 -15.58 -3.39
N THR A 730 16.77 -15.66 -2.34
CA THR A 730 15.56 -16.47 -2.35
C THR A 730 14.55 -15.91 -3.36
N GLN A 731 14.42 -14.60 -3.47
CA GLN A 731 13.60 -13.96 -4.51
C GLN A 731 14.11 -14.34 -5.90
N MET A 732 15.43 -14.26 -6.13
CA MET A 732 16.03 -14.63 -7.40
C MET A 732 15.86 -16.12 -7.72
N LYS A 733 15.92 -17.02 -6.71
CA LYS A 733 15.60 -18.45 -6.87
C LYS A 733 14.14 -18.66 -7.32
N LEU A 734 13.20 -17.93 -6.77
CA LEU A 734 11.79 -17.99 -7.20
C LEU A 734 11.63 -17.54 -8.65
N LEU A 735 12.28 -16.46 -9.06
CA LEU A 735 12.24 -15.95 -10.43
C LEU A 735 12.92 -16.92 -11.41
N LYS A 736 14.06 -17.51 -11.04
CA LYS A 736 14.77 -18.54 -11.83
C LYS A 736 13.88 -19.76 -12.05
N ARG A 737 13.18 -20.21 -10.99
CA ARG A 737 12.23 -21.34 -11.08
C ARG A 737 11.04 -20.99 -11.97
N ALA A 738 10.46 -19.80 -11.81
CA ALA A 738 9.36 -19.34 -12.66
C ALA A 738 9.77 -19.27 -14.14
N HIS A 739 10.97 -18.79 -14.44
CA HIS A 739 11.53 -18.81 -15.79
C HIS A 739 11.65 -20.23 -16.33
N ALA A 740 12.22 -21.17 -15.54
CA ALA A 740 12.35 -22.57 -15.95
C ALA A 740 10.99 -23.24 -16.24
N ASP A 741 9.96 -22.95 -15.43
CA ASP A 741 8.58 -23.43 -15.65
C ASP A 741 7.97 -22.84 -16.92
N GLN A 742 8.21 -21.57 -17.18
CA GLN A 742 7.82 -20.90 -18.42
C GLN A 742 8.50 -21.55 -19.65
N GLN A 743 9.79 -21.80 -19.56
CA GLN A 743 10.53 -22.49 -20.64
C GLN A 743 9.96 -23.87 -20.92
N ARG A 744 9.62 -24.65 -19.89
CA ARG A 744 8.96 -25.95 -20.03
C ARG A 744 7.59 -25.82 -20.70
N SER A 745 6.82 -24.82 -20.33
CA SER A 745 5.49 -24.56 -20.93
C SER A 745 5.60 -24.17 -22.42
N ILE A 746 6.58 -23.31 -22.76
CA ILE A 746 6.84 -22.91 -24.15
C ILE A 746 7.25 -24.14 -24.97
N ARG A 747 8.15 -24.98 -24.45
CA ARG A 747 8.58 -26.20 -25.11
C ARG A 747 7.42 -27.13 -25.36
N PHE A 748 6.59 -27.40 -24.37
CA PHE A 748 5.38 -28.19 -24.52
C PHE A 748 4.45 -27.65 -25.61
N LYS A 749 4.28 -26.31 -25.67
CA LYS A 749 3.48 -25.65 -26.70
C LYS A 749 4.07 -25.82 -28.11
N ILE A 750 5.41 -25.73 -28.23
CA ILE A 750 6.11 -25.98 -29.50
C ILE A 750 5.85 -27.42 -29.94
N ASP A 751 6.16 -28.38 -29.09
CA ASP A 751 6.15 -29.79 -29.43
C ASP A 751 4.72 -30.31 -29.68
N MET A 752 3.74 -29.87 -28.93
CA MET A 752 2.37 -30.45 -28.99
C MET A 752 1.39 -29.63 -29.84
N GLN A 753 1.65 -28.35 -30.10
CA GLN A 753 0.68 -27.52 -30.82
C GLN A 753 1.30 -26.81 -32.04
N LEU A 754 2.39 -26.07 -31.88
CA LEU A 754 2.87 -25.19 -32.96
C LEU A 754 3.54 -25.98 -34.10
N GLN A 755 4.45 -26.89 -33.76
CA GLN A 755 5.14 -27.70 -34.77
C GLN A 755 4.15 -28.61 -35.54
N PRO A 756 3.26 -29.39 -34.88
CA PRO A 756 2.29 -30.17 -35.62
C PRO A 756 1.32 -29.35 -36.49
N THR A 757 1.02 -28.10 -36.05
CA THR A 757 0.19 -27.18 -36.84
C THR A 757 0.92 -26.71 -38.11
N VAL A 758 2.19 -26.38 -37.99
CA VAL A 758 3.02 -25.98 -39.14
C VAL A 758 3.16 -27.14 -40.12
N ASP A 759 3.53 -28.34 -39.63
CA ASP A 759 3.71 -29.53 -40.47
C ASP A 759 2.42 -29.90 -41.23
N ASN A 760 1.27 -29.82 -40.55
CA ASN A 760 -0.03 -30.07 -41.20
C ASN A 760 -0.39 -29.01 -42.24
N LEU A 761 -0.12 -27.70 -41.93
CA LEU A 761 -0.38 -26.61 -42.89
C LEU A 761 0.56 -26.66 -44.09
N GLU A 762 1.83 -27.08 -43.90
CA GLU A 762 2.76 -27.32 -45.00
C GLU A 762 2.26 -28.39 -45.95
N ARG A 763 1.92 -29.57 -45.40
CA ARG A 763 1.37 -30.65 -46.22
C ARG A 763 0.11 -30.23 -46.98
N LEU A 764 -0.83 -29.54 -46.32
CA LEU A 764 -2.07 -29.07 -46.96
C LEU A 764 -1.81 -27.98 -48.02
N HIS A 765 -0.82 -27.11 -47.79
CA HIS A 765 -0.42 -26.08 -48.73
C HIS A 765 0.23 -26.69 -49.96
N ASP A 766 1.12 -27.68 -49.79
CA ASP A 766 1.79 -28.34 -50.88
C ASP A 766 0.76 -29.14 -51.71
N GLU A 767 -0.12 -29.88 -51.09
CA GLU A 767 -1.26 -30.59 -51.76
C GLU A 767 -2.11 -29.59 -52.55
N ALA A 768 -2.39 -28.40 -52.02
CA ALA A 768 -3.18 -27.39 -52.71
C ALA A 768 -2.43 -26.75 -53.88
N LEU A 769 -1.09 -26.58 -53.81
CA LEU A 769 -0.24 -26.12 -54.90
C LEU A 769 -0.21 -27.13 -56.07
N ASP A 770 -0.10 -28.42 -55.75
CA ASP A 770 -0.12 -29.51 -56.76
C ASP A 770 -1.46 -29.55 -57.51
N ASP A 771 -2.55 -29.28 -56.82
CA ASP A 771 -3.90 -29.33 -57.36
C ASP A 771 -4.32 -28.03 -58.06
N GLU A 772 -3.77 -26.87 -57.75
CA GLU A 772 -4.19 -25.57 -58.24
C GLU A 772 -4.30 -25.48 -59.78
N PRO A 773 -3.34 -26.04 -60.58
CA PRO A 773 -3.43 -25.98 -62.04
C PRO A 773 -4.66 -26.72 -62.56
N LYS A 774 -4.95 -27.94 -62.05
CA LYS A 774 -6.09 -28.76 -62.46
C LYS A 774 -7.43 -28.10 -62.07
N PHE A 775 -7.50 -27.48 -60.87
CA PHE A 775 -8.72 -26.82 -60.44
C PHE A 775 -8.97 -25.51 -61.23
N ARG A 776 -7.94 -24.77 -61.65
CA ARG A 776 -8.08 -23.62 -62.57
C ARG A 776 -8.59 -24.05 -63.91
N GLU A 777 -8.05 -25.12 -64.49
CA GLU A 777 -8.53 -25.70 -65.75
C GLU A 777 -9.98 -26.16 -65.61
N ALA A 778 -10.34 -26.81 -64.49
CA ALA A 778 -11.70 -27.24 -64.20
C ALA A 778 -12.69 -26.03 -64.16
N VAL A 779 -12.29 -24.88 -63.65
CA VAL A 779 -13.13 -23.67 -63.64
C VAL A 779 -13.40 -23.17 -65.06
N GLU A 780 -12.38 -23.23 -65.94
CA GLU A 780 -12.53 -22.80 -67.36
C GLU A 780 -13.45 -23.78 -68.12
N ILE A 781 -13.24 -25.07 -67.96
CA ILE A 781 -14.09 -26.13 -68.55
C ILE A 781 -15.53 -26.02 -68.06
N ARG A 782 -15.72 -25.77 -66.77
CA ARG A 782 -17.04 -25.56 -66.18
C ARG A 782 -17.73 -24.30 -66.80
N GLY A 783 -17.02 -23.21 -67.01
CA GLY A 783 -17.52 -21.99 -67.68
C GLY A 783 -18.01 -22.30 -69.10
N GLN A 784 -17.27 -23.13 -69.82
CA GLN A 784 -17.65 -23.58 -71.16
C GLN A 784 -18.89 -24.48 -71.14
N HIS A 785 -18.99 -25.43 -70.17
CA HIS A 785 -20.15 -26.31 -70.00
C HIS A 785 -21.42 -25.53 -69.63
N LEU A 786 -21.32 -24.53 -68.75
CA LEU A 786 -22.44 -23.66 -68.40
C LEU A 786 -22.96 -22.88 -69.60
N THR A 787 -22.07 -22.35 -70.44
CA THR A 787 -22.44 -21.61 -71.67
C THR A 787 -23.14 -22.51 -72.70
N ARG A 788 -22.80 -23.79 -72.70
CA ARG A 788 -23.42 -24.81 -73.63
C ARG A 788 -24.63 -25.49 -73.03
N GLY A 789 -25.00 -25.25 -71.75
CA GLY A 789 -26.12 -25.87 -71.09
C GLY A 789 -25.90 -27.35 -70.76
N ILE A 790 -24.63 -27.78 -70.64
CA ILE A 790 -24.24 -29.18 -70.38
C ILE A 790 -23.96 -29.35 -68.90
N CYS A 791 -24.35 -30.48 -68.26
CA CYS A 791 -24.04 -30.78 -66.87
C CYS A 791 -22.54 -30.97 -66.65
N GLY A 792 -21.80 -31.52 -67.55
CA GLY A 792 -20.36 -31.73 -67.51
C GLY A 792 -19.90 -32.97 -66.76
N LEU A 793 -20.78 -33.76 -66.15
CA LEU A 793 -20.47 -35.06 -65.55
C LEU A 793 -20.44 -36.16 -66.59
N ASP A 794 -19.34 -36.88 -66.65
CA ASP A 794 -19.14 -38.07 -67.48
C ASP A 794 -18.91 -39.27 -66.62
N LEU A 795 -19.77 -40.31 -66.76
CA LEU A 795 -19.67 -41.56 -65.99
C LEU A 795 -19.20 -42.72 -66.91
N GLY A 796 -18.46 -42.42 -67.99
CA GLY A 796 -17.84 -43.36 -68.89
C GLY A 796 -18.55 -43.56 -70.26
N ASN A 797 -19.65 -42.81 -70.49
CA ASN A 797 -20.41 -42.89 -71.75
C ASN A 797 -20.51 -41.53 -72.48
N GLY A 798 -19.60 -40.59 -72.10
CA GLY A 798 -19.60 -39.21 -72.59
C GLY A 798 -20.39 -38.28 -71.67
N PRO A 799 -20.18 -36.89 -71.81
CA PRO A 799 -20.74 -35.90 -70.93
C PRO A 799 -22.27 -35.91 -70.93
N ILE A 800 -22.85 -36.14 -69.80
CA ILE A 800 -24.30 -36.19 -69.61
C ILE A 800 -24.90 -34.78 -69.70
N ALA A 801 -25.87 -34.60 -70.61
CA ALA A 801 -26.53 -33.30 -70.75
C ALA A 801 -27.61 -33.04 -69.69
N ASP A 802 -28.35 -34.04 -69.33
CA ASP A 802 -29.43 -33.98 -68.31
C ASP A 802 -28.86 -34.12 -66.90
N ARG A 803 -28.92 -33.05 -66.14
CA ARG A 803 -28.50 -32.99 -64.74
C ARG A 803 -29.17 -34.05 -63.86
N LYS A 804 -30.45 -34.28 -64.05
CA LYS A 804 -31.22 -35.24 -63.24
C LYS A 804 -30.76 -36.65 -63.48
N GLN A 805 -30.52 -37.03 -64.74
CA GLN A 805 -30.01 -38.34 -65.11
C GLN A 805 -28.62 -38.57 -64.54
N ALA A 806 -27.72 -37.62 -64.73
CA ALA A 806 -26.34 -37.67 -64.20
C ALA A 806 -26.30 -37.97 -62.71
N ILE A 807 -27.16 -37.32 -61.96
CA ILE A 807 -27.21 -37.51 -60.50
C ILE A 807 -27.87 -38.82 -60.15
N HIS A 808 -28.93 -39.24 -60.83
CA HIS A 808 -29.59 -40.50 -60.59
C HIS A 808 -28.57 -41.67 -60.72
N ASP A 809 -27.76 -41.62 -61.78
CA ASP A 809 -26.75 -42.66 -62.02
C ASP A 809 -25.62 -42.62 -61.00
N LEU A 810 -25.12 -41.40 -60.59
CA LEU A 810 -24.12 -41.23 -59.57
C LEU A 810 -24.61 -41.73 -58.17
N VAL A 811 -25.87 -41.41 -57.83
CA VAL A 811 -26.50 -41.87 -56.58
C VAL A 811 -26.71 -43.42 -56.60
N GLY A 812 -27.03 -43.98 -57.79
CA GLY A 812 -27.12 -45.43 -57.95
C GLY A 812 -25.82 -46.16 -57.64
N ILE A 813 -24.69 -45.59 -58.16
CA ILE A 813 -23.34 -46.10 -57.90
C ILE A 813 -23.02 -45.95 -56.40
N ALA A 814 -23.27 -44.80 -55.82
CA ALA A 814 -22.97 -44.53 -54.41
C ALA A 814 -23.72 -45.42 -53.43
N ARG A 815 -24.94 -45.84 -53.76
CA ARG A 815 -25.74 -46.79 -52.95
C ARG A 815 -25.27 -48.19 -53.03
N GLY A 816 -24.59 -48.57 -54.16
CA GLY A 816 -24.03 -49.88 -54.36
C GLY A 816 -22.69 -50.18 -53.77
N LEU A 817 -22.09 -49.18 -53.05
CA LEU A 817 -20.77 -49.34 -52.41
C LEU A 817 -20.85 -50.08 -51.10
N ASP A 818 -19.87 -50.95 -50.87
CA ASP A 818 -19.66 -51.58 -49.58
C ASP A 818 -19.25 -50.60 -48.50
N ARG A 819 -19.42 -50.95 -47.21
CA ARG A 819 -19.08 -50.11 -46.08
C ARG A 819 -17.57 -49.80 -46.04
N GLY A 820 -17.19 -48.51 -46.12
CA GLY A 820 -15.81 -48.06 -46.15
C GLY A 820 -15.16 -48.05 -47.54
N GLU A 821 -15.90 -48.45 -48.58
CA GLU A 821 -15.39 -48.51 -49.98
C GLU A 821 -15.31 -47.06 -50.54
N THR A 822 -14.28 -46.84 -51.34
CA THR A 822 -14.07 -45.62 -52.15
C THR A 822 -13.84 -46.06 -53.61
N ARG A 823 -14.53 -45.38 -54.54
CA ARG A 823 -14.46 -45.77 -55.99
C ARG A 823 -14.40 -44.53 -56.86
N GLU A 824 -13.51 -44.56 -57.84
CA GLU A 824 -13.49 -43.56 -58.98
C GLU A 824 -14.63 -43.97 -59.97
N VAL A 825 -15.50 -42.98 -60.26
CA VAL A 825 -16.74 -43.32 -61.00
C VAL A 825 -16.93 -42.55 -62.29
N GLY A 826 -16.11 -41.60 -62.58
CA GLY A 826 -16.21 -40.82 -63.79
C GLY A 826 -15.37 -39.51 -63.74
N GLU A 827 -15.74 -38.54 -64.53
CA GLU A 827 -15.05 -37.28 -64.63
C GLU A 827 -16.01 -36.06 -64.52
N TYR A 828 -15.63 -35.02 -63.90
CA TYR A 828 -16.38 -33.76 -63.82
C TYR A 828 -15.45 -32.56 -64.04
N CYS A 829 -15.65 -31.94 -65.22
CA CYS A 829 -14.85 -30.76 -65.62
C CYS A 829 -13.33 -30.99 -65.62
N GLY A 830 -12.86 -32.18 -66.07
CA GLY A 830 -11.45 -32.56 -66.13
C GLY A 830 -10.89 -33.15 -64.82
N LEU A 831 -11.73 -33.28 -63.80
CA LEU A 831 -11.36 -33.88 -62.47
C LEU A 831 -12.07 -35.21 -62.30
N THR A 832 -11.38 -36.21 -61.74
CA THR A 832 -11.95 -37.52 -61.45
C THR A 832 -13.00 -37.44 -60.32
N VAL A 833 -14.17 -37.95 -60.55
CA VAL A 833 -15.26 -38.01 -59.58
C VAL A 833 -15.08 -39.24 -58.73
N MET A 834 -15.09 -39.04 -57.42
CA MET A 834 -14.97 -40.12 -56.45
C MET A 834 -16.24 -40.24 -55.61
N VAL A 835 -16.60 -41.47 -55.27
CA VAL A 835 -17.69 -41.75 -54.35
C VAL A 835 -17.17 -42.67 -53.24
N ALA A 836 -17.51 -42.36 -52.01
CA ALA A 836 -17.09 -43.16 -50.87
C ALA A 836 -18.28 -43.42 -49.91
N SER A 837 -18.29 -44.57 -49.27
CA SER A 837 -19.21 -44.94 -48.18
C SER A 837 -18.45 -44.77 -46.86
N ARG A 838 -18.61 -43.60 -46.18
CA ARG A 838 -17.86 -43.27 -44.97
C ARG A 838 -18.73 -43.33 -43.73
N ASN A 839 -18.11 -43.70 -42.61
CA ASN A 839 -18.76 -43.75 -41.31
C ASN A 839 -18.90 -42.33 -40.74
N MET A 840 -20.14 -41.97 -40.34
CA MET A 840 -20.43 -40.72 -39.65
C MET A 840 -21.17 -40.96 -38.33
N ALA A 841 -20.79 -40.26 -37.29
CA ALA A 841 -21.57 -40.24 -36.05
C ALA A 841 -22.79 -39.32 -36.24
N VAL A 842 -23.98 -39.88 -36.22
CA VAL A 842 -25.24 -39.13 -36.28
C VAL A 842 -26.06 -39.53 -35.03
N ASN A 843 -26.33 -38.57 -34.16
CA ASN A 843 -27.04 -38.80 -32.88
C ASN A 843 -26.46 -39.97 -32.04
N GLY A 844 -25.12 -40.07 -31.97
CA GLY A 844 -24.43 -41.11 -31.21
C GLY A 844 -24.38 -42.50 -31.88
N LEU A 845 -24.94 -42.65 -33.09
CA LEU A 845 -24.89 -43.88 -33.87
C LEU A 845 -23.94 -43.74 -35.04
N ASN A 846 -23.09 -44.73 -35.28
CA ASN A 846 -22.23 -44.80 -36.44
C ASN A 846 -23.06 -45.23 -37.67
N VAL A 847 -23.27 -44.31 -38.60
CA VAL A 847 -24.05 -44.54 -39.84
C VAL A 847 -23.12 -44.35 -41.02
N PHE A 848 -23.10 -45.34 -41.94
CA PHE A 848 -22.38 -45.19 -43.19
C PHE A 848 -23.22 -44.35 -44.16
N ARG A 849 -22.61 -43.27 -44.68
CA ARG A 849 -23.25 -42.41 -45.69
C ARG A 849 -22.37 -42.25 -46.93
N PRO A 850 -22.98 -42.08 -48.08
CA PRO A 850 -22.28 -41.83 -49.32
C PRO A 850 -21.76 -40.44 -49.38
N PHE A 851 -20.48 -40.26 -49.74
CA PHE A 851 -19.78 -38.98 -49.97
C PHE A 851 -19.37 -38.88 -51.42
N VAL A 852 -19.36 -37.67 -51.94
CA VAL A 852 -18.88 -37.37 -53.27
C VAL A 852 -17.69 -36.43 -53.15
N GLY A 853 -16.64 -36.72 -53.92
CA GLY A 853 -15.43 -35.97 -53.97
C GLY A 853 -14.93 -35.77 -55.41
N LEU A 854 -13.94 -34.87 -55.54
CA LEU A 854 -13.18 -34.70 -56.79
C LEU A 854 -11.70 -35.00 -56.47
N LYS A 855 -11.02 -35.61 -57.44
CA LYS A 855 -9.62 -35.90 -57.33
C LYS A 855 -8.91 -35.19 -58.51
N GLY A 856 -7.97 -34.28 -58.07
CA GLY A 856 -6.97 -33.67 -58.91
C GLY A 856 -5.69 -34.54 -58.95
N GLU A 857 -4.64 -34.11 -58.28
CA GLU A 857 -3.53 -34.93 -57.82
C GLU A 857 -3.94 -35.56 -56.47
N HIS A 858 -4.68 -34.77 -55.63
CA HIS A 858 -5.12 -35.18 -54.30
C HIS A 858 -6.65 -35.26 -54.25
N GLU A 859 -7.17 -35.98 -53.24
CA GLU A 859 -8.60 -36.18 -53.06
C GLU A 859 -9.27 -35.04 -52.27
N HIS A 860 -10.32 -34.43 -52.81
CA HIS A 860 -11.10 -33.35 -52.21
C HIS A 860 -12.54 -33.81 -51.99
N TRP A 861 -12.94 -33.93 -50.75
CA TRP A 861 -14.28 -34.41 -50.38
C TRP A 861 -15.17 -33.22 -49.97
N ALA A 862 -16.44 -33.27 -50.40
CA ALA A 862 -17.45 -32.37 -49.87
C ALA A 862 -17.61 -32.56 -48.39
N GLY A 863 -17.48 -31.47 -47.61
CA GLY A 863 -17.28 -31.50 -46.13
C GLY A 863 -18.31 -32.31 -45.35
N THR A 864 -18.06 -32.44 -44.04
CA THR A 864 -18.73 -33.29 -43.04
C THR A 864 -20.25 -33.12 -42.89
N SER A 865 -20.83 -32.01 -43.33
CA SER A 865 -22.28 -31.82 -43.48
C SER A 865 -22.72 -32.30 -44.86
N ALA A 866 -22.65 -33.60 -45.11
CA ALA A 866 -23.20 -34.18 -46.32
C ALA A 866 -24.71 -33.92 -46.34
N PRO A 867 -25.23 -33.12 -47.28
CA PRO A 867 -26.66 -33.14 -47.55
C PRO A 867 -26.96 -34.55 -48.01
N ASP A 868 -28.05 -35.11 -47.49
CA ASP A 868 -28.60 -36.36 -47.91
C ASP A 868 -28.66 -36.36 -49.46
N ILE A 869 -27.85 -37.21 -50.08
CA ILE A 869 -27.87 -37.35 -51.56
C ILE A 869 -29.29 -37.63 -52.06
N ASN A 870 -30.18 -38.02 -51.16
CA ASN A 870 -31.58 -38.26 -51.43
C ASN A 870 -32.47 -37.02 -51.64
N ASN A 871 -32.02 -35.80 -51.34
CA ASN A 871 -32.93 -34.65 -51.21
C ASN A 871 -33.01 -33.70 -52.43
N SER A 872 -32.04 -33.63 -53.31
CA SER A 872 -32.19 -32.95 -54.59
C SER A 872 -31.00 -33.15 -55.53
N ALA A 873 -31.29 -33.34 -56.80
CA ALA A 873 -30.34 -33.41 -57.89
C ALA A 873 -29.37 -32.20 -57.98
N ASP A 874 -29.84 -31.02 -57.66
CA ASP A 874 -29.05 -29.78 -57.68
C ASP A 874 -28.03 -29.71 -56.52
N SER A 875 -28.17 -30.50 -55.43
CA SER A 875 -27.26 -30.38 -54.29
C SER A 875 -25.90 -31.04 -54.56
N VAL A 876 -25.86 -32.13 -55.26
CA VAL A 876 -24.63 -32.91 -55.57
C VAL A 876 -23.73 -32.12 -56.54
N ILE A 877 -24.29 -31.60 -57.64
CA ILE A 877 -23.52 -30.79 -58.57
C ILE A 877 -23.04 -29.51 -57.92
N ARG A 878 -23.88 -28.85 -57.11
CA ARG A 878 -23.44 -27.70 -56.30
C ARG A 878 -22.31 -28.01 -55.34
N GLN A 879 -22.22 -29.22 -54.82
CA GLN A 879 -21.10 -29.63 -53.99
C GLN A 879 -19.82 -29.80 -54.81
N LEU A 880 -19.88 -30.47 -55.96
CA LEU A 880 -18.76 -30.59 -56.90
C LEU A 880 -18.28 -29.19 -57.33
N ASP A 881 -19.21 -28.30 -57.66
CA ASP A 881 -18.97 -26.88 -58.00
C ASP A 881 -18.27 -26.16 -56.84
N ARG A 882 -18.71 -26.43 -55.62
CA ARG A 882 -18.11 -25.83 -54.45
C ARG A 882 -16.68 -26.34 -54.18
N ILE A 883 -16.43 -27.64 -54.42
CA ILE A 883 -15.08 -28.19 -54.34
C ILE A 883 -14.17 -27.47 -55.34
N ILE A 884 -14.59 -27.32 -56.60
CA ILE A 884 -13.81 -26.61 -57.61
C ILE A 884 -13.55 -25.17 -57.20
N SER A 885 -14.58 -24.41 -56.83
CA SER A 885 -14.45 -22.98 -56.46
C SER A 885 -13.66 -22.73 -55.17
N ASN A 886 -13.77 -23.67 -54.19
CA ASN A 886 -13.01 -23.53 -52.95
C ASN A 886 -11.52 -23.81 -53.16
N ASN A 887 -11.15 -24.80 -54.05
CA ASN A 887 -9.75 -25.21 -54.18
C ASN A 887 -8.96 -24.35 -55.17
N THR A 888 -9.59 -23.51 -56.01
CA THR A 888 -8.94 -22.62 -56.93
C THR A 888 -8.02 -21.58 -56.25
N ASN A 889 -8.33 -21.14 -54.98
CA ASN A 889 -7.55 -20.12 -54.25
C ASN A 889 -7.09 -20.67 -52.87
N THR A 890 -7.20 -21.98 -52.66
CA THR A 890 -6.88 -22.60 -51.34
C THR A 890 -5.40 -22.48 -51.01
N ALA A 891 -4.51 -22.63 -52.00
CA ALA A 891 -3.07 -22.51 -51.80
C ALA A 891 -2.67 -21.11 -51.24
N GLN A 892 -3.22 -20.05 -51.84
CA GLN A 892 -2.96 -18.68 -51.32
C GLN A 892 -3.45 -18.50 -49.87
N SER A 893 -4.64 -18.97 -49.56
CA SER A 893 -5.22 -18.90 -48.17
C SER A 893 -4.39 -19.69 -47.18
N LEU A 894 -3.98 -20.93 -47.56
CA LEU A 894 -3.14 -21.79 -46.74
C LEU A 894 -1.74 -21.19 -46.57
N GLY A 895 -1.17 -20.56 -47.62
CA GLY A 895 0.13 -19.89 -47.56
C GLY A 895 0.15 -18.77 -46.53
N VAL A 896 -0.90 -17.97 -46.45
CA VAL A 896 -1.02 -16.92 -45.39
C VAL A 896 -1.12 -17.56 -44.00
N LYS A 897 -1.89 -18.62 -43.82
CA LYS A 897 -2.02 -19.31 -42.54
C LYS A 897 -0.69 -19.94 -42.13
N LEU A 898 0.00 -20.58 -43.08
CA LEU A 898 1.32 -21.20 -42.85
C LEU A 898 2.36 -20.13 -42.45
N GLY A 899 2.39 -18.99 -43.17
CA GLY A 899 3.26 -17.90 -42.80
C GLY A 899 3.05 -17.40 -41.39
N ASN A 900 1.80 -17.25 -40.95
CA ASN A 900 1.46 -16.86 -39.58
C ASN A 900 1.84 -17.95 -38.55
N ALA A 901 1.65 -19.23 -38.90
CA ALA A 901 2.01 -20.33 -38.01
C ALA A 901 3.53 -20.45 -37.85
N LYS A 902 4.30 -20.32 -38.94
CA LYS A 902 5.77 -20.29 -38.92
C LYS A 902 6.30 -19.13 -38.09
N ALA A 903 5.75 -17.93 -38.25
CA ALA A 903 6.13 -16.77 -37.46
C ALA A 903 5.84 -16.96 -35.96
N SER A 904 4.74 -17.66 -35.64
CA SER A 904 4.40 -17.98 -34.23
C SER A 904 5.36 -19.02 -33.66
N LEU A 905 5.75 -20.00 -34.42
CA LEU A 905 6.73 -21.05 -34.03
C LEU A 905 8.12 -20.42 -33.82
N GLU A 906 8.58 -19.57 -34.75
CA GLU A 906 9.83 -18.83 -34.64
C GLU A 906 9.87 -17.94 -33.39
N SER A 907 8.79 -17.22 -33.13
CA SER A 907 8.66 -16.41 -31.92
C SER A 907 8.75 -17.24 -30.63
N ALA A 908 8.15 -18.45 -30.64
CA ALA A 908 8.23 -19.38 -29.51
C ALA A 908 9.65 -19.95 -29.32
N TRP A 909 10.36 -20.27 -30.40
CA TRP A 909 11.76 -20.70 -30.34
C TRP A 909 12.68 -19.61 -29.85
N ASN A 910 12.48 -18.36 -30.28
CA ASN A 910 13.25 -17.21 -29.80
C ASN A 910 13.02 -16.98 -28.29
N ALA A 911 11.78 -17.13 -27.81
CA ALA A 911 11.46 -17.02 -26.39
C ALA A 911 12.07 -18.18 -25.57
N LEU A 912 12.15 -19.39 -26.13
CA LEU A 912 12.79 -20.54 -25.50
C LEU A 912 14.30 -20.38 -25.35
N ASN A 913 14.93 -19.71 -26.30
CA ASN A 913 16.39 -19.55 -26.31
C ASN A 913 16.89 -18.29 -25.59
N GLN A 914 15.98 -17.46 -25.04
CA GLN A 914 16.36 -16.30 -24.25
C GLN A 914 16.97 -16.76 -22.90
N PRO A 915 18.20 -16.32 -22.57
CA PRO A 915 18.77 -16.55 -21.25
C PRO A 915 17.97 -15.79 -20.20
N TRP A 916 17.99 -16.28 -18.97
CA TRP A 916 17.37 -15.59 -17.87
C TRP A 916 18.15 -14.31 -17.55
N GLU A 917 17.48 -13.13 -17.63
CA GLU A 917 18.13 -11.82 -17.41
C GLU A 917 18.68 -11.65 -15.98
N GLY A 918 18.08 -12.32 -15.00
CA GLY A 918 18.51 -12.29 -13.60
C GLY A 918 19.72 -13.16 -13.25
N GLN A 919 20.35 -13.86 -14.22
CA GLN A 919 21.44 -14.81 -13.92
C GLN A 919 22.64 -14.12 -13.28
N LYS A 920 23.05 -12.95 -13.78
CA LYS A 920 24.18 -12.19 -13.25
C LYS A 920 23.93 -11.74 -11.80
N GLU A 921 22.76 -11.18 -11.53
CA GLU A 921 22.40 -10.72 -10.18
C GLU A 921 22.32 -11.89 -9.19
N TYR A 922 21.81 -13.04 -9.64
CA TYR A 922 21.80 -14.28 -8.86
C TYR A 922 23.22 -14.74 -8.48
N ASP A 923 24.15 -14.72 -9.42
CA ASP A 923 25.52 -15.10 -9.21
C ASP A 923 26.24 -14.10 -8.28
N ASP A 924 26.08 -12.80 -8.52
CA ASP A 924 26.63 -11.72 -7.68
C ASP A 924 26.14 -11.81 -6.22
N LEU A 925 24.86 -12.09 -5.98
CA LEU A 925 24.30 -12.29 -4.64
C LEU A 925 24.86 -13.54 -3.96
N THR A 926 25.05 -14.62 -4.71
CA THR A 926 25.63 -15.87 -4.21
C THR A 926 27.07 -15.63 -3.75
N ASP A 927 27.85 -14.89 -4.52
CA ASP A 927 29.23 -14.55 -4.19
C ASP A 927 29.34 -13.62 -2.98
N GLN A 928 28.43 -12.63 -2.87
CA GLN A 928 28.38 -11.74 -1.72
C GLN A 928 28.06 -12.49 -0.43
N ILE A 929 27.12 -13.43 -0.46
CA ILE A 929 26.78 -14.28 0.69
C ILE A 929 27.95 -15.17 1.07
N ALA A 930 28.67 -15.75 0.09
CA ALA A 930 29.84 -16.58 0.33
C ALA A 930 30.98 -15.78 1.00
N LYS A 931 31.24 -14.55 0.54
CA LYS A 931 32.22 -13.65 1.18
C LYS A 931 31.82 -13.29 2.61
N MET A 932 30.57 -12.94 2.83
CA MET A 932 30.07 -12.58 4.15
C MET A 932 30.11 -13.76 5.13
N ASN A 933 29.86 -14.98 4.66
CA ASN A 933 30.00 -16.19 5.47
C ASN A 933 31.45 -16.41 5.93
N LEU A 934 32.45 -16.07 5.10
CA LEU A 934 33.86 -16.11 5.49
C LEU A 934 34.19 -15.03 6.53
N GLU A 935 33.65 -13.82 6.36
CA GLU A 935 33.86 -12.71 7.31
C GLU A 935 33.28 -13.02 8.69
N ILE A 936 32.04 -13.53 8.76
CA ILE A 936 31.40 -13.95 10.02
C ILE A 936 32.18 -15.09 10.68
N LYS A 937 32.70 -16.04 9.90
CA LYS A 937 33.46 -17.18 10.43
C LYS A 937 34.85 -16.80 11.00
N HIS A 938 35.43 -15.70 10.52
CA HIS A 938 36.74 -15.22 10.94
C HIS A 938 36.73 -14.12 12.00
N GLY A 939 35.56 -13.67 12.46
CA GLY A 939 35.40 -12.74 13.59
C GLY A 939 36.06 -11.37 13.40
N LYS A 940 36.21 -10.88 12.15
CA LYS A 940 36.76 -9.55 11.87
C LYS A 940 35.60 -8.57 11.64
N GLY A 941 35.42 -7.66 12.59
CA GLY A 941 34.68 -6.42 12.35
C GLY A 941 35.37 -5.56 11.27
N PRO A 942 34.65 -4.57 10.69
CA PRO A 942 35.18 -3.76 9.59
C PRO A 942 36.38 -2.92 10.06
N THR A 943 37.57 -3.21 9.48
CA THR A 943 38.72 -2.30 9.49
C THR A 943 38.53 -1.25 8.40
N PRO A 944 38.88 0.03 8.65
CA PRO A 944 38.87 1.08 7.61
C PRO A 944 39.85 0.75 6.49
N ALA A 945 39.45 1.15 5.27
CA ALA A 945 40.19 0.91 4.04
C ALA A 945 41.67 1.20 4.13
N GLU A 946 42.49 0.23 3.77
CA GLU A 946 43.83 0.46 3.19
C GLU A 946 43.81 -0.07 1.77
N GLU A 947 44.11 0.82 0.84
CA GLU A 947 44.40 0.55 -0.55
C GLU A 947 45.72 -0.22 -0.69
N ASP A 948 45.78 -0.99 -1.76
CA ASP A 948 46.93 -1.64 -2.39
C ASP A 948 47.38 -3.03 -1.90
N GLY A 949 47.36 -3.95 -2.87
CA GLY A 949 48.15 -5.15 -2.89
C GLY A 949 47.53 -6.35 -3.60
N GLN A 950 47.81 -6.50 -4.89
CA GLN A 950 47.64 -7.74 -5.63
C GLN A 950 48.35 -8.90 -4.93
N ALA A 951 47.65 -9.99 -4.68
CA ALA A 951 48.25 -11.32 -4.51
C ALA A 951 47.21 -12.42 -4.78
N ASP A 952 47.53 -13.20 -5.76
CA ASP A 952 47.16 -14.57 -6.10
C ASP A 952 45.98 -15.24 -5.41
N LEU A 953 44.85 -15.36 -6.14
CA LEU A 953 43.78 -16.31 -5.87
C LEU A 953 44.08 -17.63 -6.61
N ALA A 954 44.65 -18.59 -5.90
CA ALA A 954 44.69 -19.99 -6.31
C ALA A 954 43.29 -20.60 -6.16
N GLU A 955 42.85 -21.25 -7.19
CA GLU A 955 41.64 -22.00 -7.41
C GLU A 955 41.25 -22.90 -6.21
N ALA A 956 40.11 -22.61 -5.60
CA ALA A 956 39.35 -23.60 -4.86
C ALA A 956 37.96 -23.73 -5.52
N SER A 957 37.94 -24.54 -6.57
CA SER A 957 36.68 -25.01 -7.17
C SER A 957 36.02 -25.99 -6.22
N PHE A 958 35.00 -25.56 -5.52
CA PHE A 958 34.07 -26.46 -4.85
C PHE A 958 33.01 -26.83 -5.85
N HIS A 959 33.06 -28.05 -6.35
CA HIS A 959 31.93 -28.72 -7.02
C HIS A 959 30.83 -28.94 -5.98
N PHE A 960 29.75 -28.26 -6.14
CA PHE A 960 28.51 -28.59 -5.45
C PHE A 960 27.82 -29.70 -6.25
N ASP A 961 27.69 -30.86 -5.62
CA ASP A 961 26.95 -32.01 -6.15
C ASP A 961 25.44 -31.67 -6.16
N GLU A 962 24.87 -31.50 -7.34
CA GLU A 962 23.44 -31.19 -7.54
C GLU A 962 22.50 -32.35 -7.16
N SER A 963 22.99 -33.43 -6.55
CA SER A 963 22.20 -34.63 -6.26
C SER A 963 21.53 -34.69 -4.86
N GLN A 964 21.67 -33.68 -4.02
CA GLN A 964 20.98 -33.65 -2.73
C GLN A 964 19.85 -32.61 -2.69
N GLU A 965 18.70 -32.99 -3.25
CA GLU A 965 17.42 -32.40 -2.88
C GLU A 965 17.10 -32.71 -1.41
N PRO A 966 16.56 -31.76 -0.61
CA PRO A 966 16.03 -32.07 0.70
C PRO A 966 14.78 -32.95 0.50
N GLN A 967 14.92 -34.22 0.84
CA GLN A 967 13.80 -35.15 0.95
C GLN A 967 12.80 -34.63 1.98
N VAL A 968 11.66 -34.14 1.51
CA VAL A 968 10.48 -34.01 2.34
C VAL A 968 10.09 -35.42 2.79
N ALA A 969 10.16 -35.67 4.09
CA ALA A 969 9.83 -36.92 4.75
C ALA A 969 8.44 -37.39 4.32
N ARG A 970 8.38 -38.37 3.48
CA ARG A 970 7.22 -39.28 3.36
C ARG A 970 7.28 -40.21 4.57
N ALA A 971 6.36 -40.03 5.48
CA ALA A 971 6.11 -41.01 6.54
C ALA A 971 5.80 -42.36 5.92
N ALA A 972 6.64 -43.32 6.24
CA ALA A 972 6.50 -44.71 5.87
C ALA A 972 5.27 -45.31 6.58
N VAL A 973 4.44 -45.96 5.80
CA VAL A 973 3.60 -47.05 6.31
C VAL A 973 4.15 -48.33 5.63
N GLU A 974 4.97 -49.05 6.38
CA GLU A 974 5.28 -50.45 6.15
C GLU A 974 4.17 -51.33 6.73
N SER A 975 3.65 -52.26 5.95
CA SER A 975 3.68 -53.69 6.17
C SER A 975 2.65 -54.35 5.27
N GLY A 976 3.10 -55.27 4.39
CA GLY A 976 2.31 -56.25 3.70
C GLY A 976 1.85 -57.39 4.63
N PRO A 977 1.27 -58.51 4.16
CA PRO A 977 1.51 -59.13 2.86
C PRO A 977 0.28 -59.68 2.11
N SER A 978 0.48 -59.95 0.81
CA SER A 978 -0.11 -60.96 -0.06
C SER A 978 -1.54 -61.49 0.16
N GLY A 979 -2.34 -61.43 -0.88
CA GLY A 979 -3.56 -62.23 -1.07
C GLY A 979 -4.23 -61.87 -2.39
N SER A 980 -4.11 -62.79 -3.37
CA SER A 980 -4.83 -62.84 -4.64
C SER A 980 -6.35 -62.78 -4.41
N ASP A 981 -7.10 -62.07 -5.28
CA ASP A 981 -8.15 -62.64 -6.13
C ASP A 981 -9.04 -61.55 -6.76
N SER A 982 -9.17 -61.75 -8.06
CA SER A 982 -10.34 -61.52 -8.94
C SER A 982 -11.25 -60.30 -8.80
N PHE A 983 -11.34 -59.59 -9.92
CA PHE A 983 -12.45 -58.71 -10.35
C PHE A 983 -13.84 -59.35 -10.24
N PRO A 984 -14.94 -58.60 -10.08
CA PRO A 984 -15.59 -58.11 -11.29
C PRO A 984 -16.16 -56.67 -11.22
N ALA A 985 -16.36 -56.14 -12.41
CA ALA A 985 -17.00 -54.90 -12.76
C ALA A 985 -18.48 -54.81 -12.33
N THR A 986 -18.93 -53.65 -11.92
CA THR A 986 -20.27 -53.16 -12.28
C THR A 986 -20.27 -51.62 -12.25
N VAL A 987 -20.73 -51.08 -13.36
CA VAL A 987 -21.02 -49.68 -13.66
C VAL A 987 -22.39 -49.35 -13.07
N GLU A 988 -22.48 -48.26 -12.37
CA GLU A 988 -23.77 -47.54 -12.26
C GLU A 988 -23.54 -46.05 -12.52
N THR A 989 -24.11 -45.63 -13.63
CA THR A 989 -24.29 -44.24 -14.06
C THR A 989 -25.49 -43.65 -13.36
N THR A 990 -25.34 -42.51 -12.78
CA THR A 990 -26.47 -41.63 -12.47
C THR A 990 -26.31 -40.31 -13.21
N ASP A 991 -27.25 -40.07 -14.09
CA ASP A 991 -27.52 -38.84 -14.83
C ASP A 991 -27.86 -37.67 -13.89
N VAL A 992 -27.30 -36.48 -14.18
CA VAL A 992 -27.91 -35.21 -13.81
C VAL A 992 -27.77 -34.27 -15.00
N PRO A 993 -28.85 -33.59 -15.42
CA PRO A 993 -28.94 -32.88 -16.70
C PRO A 993 -28.38 -31.51 -16.70
N MET A 994 -27.80 -31.13 -17.83
CA MET A 994 -27.45 -29.73 -18.21
C MET A 994 -28.70 -28.98 -18.66
N PRO A 995 -28.84 -27.69 -18.39
CA PRO A 995 -29.82 -26.84 -19.05
C PRO A 995 -29.24 -26.21 -20.32
N ASP A 996 -30.07 -26.26 -21.34
CA ASP A 996 -29.91 -25.70 -22.69
C ASP A 996 -29.87 -24.17 -22.68
N PRO A 997 -29.15 -23.55 -23.67
CA PRO A 997 -29.24 -22.13 -23.96
C PRO A 997 -30.29 -21.87 -25.05
N CYS A 998 -30.96 -20.79 -24.94
CA CYS A 998 -31.60 -19.95 -25.98
C CYS A 998 -32.90 -19.36 -25.48
N VAL A 999 -32.93 -18.05 -25.48
CA VAL A 999 -33.97 -17.28 -26.22
C VAL A 999 -33.59 -15.78 -26.17
N ASP A 1000 -33.25 -15.24 -27.33
CA ASP A 1000 -33.37 -13.81 -27.65
C ASP A 1000 -34.86 -13.42 -27.76
N PRO A 1001 -35.23 -12.23 -27.45
CA PRO A 1001 -36.06 -11.51 -28.36
C PRO A 1001 -35.59 -10.08 -28.69
N CYS A 1002 -35.48 -9.82 -29.97
CA CYS A 1002 -35.53 -8.51 -30.58
C CYS A 1002 -36.84 -7.77 -30.27
N ASN A 1003 -36.85 -6.46 -30.01
CA ASN A 1003 -37.39 -5.44 -30.92
C ASN A 1003 -37.58 -4.10 -30.24
N GLY A 1004 -37.29 -3.09 -31.01
CA GLY A 1004 -37.95 -1.73 -31.00
C GLY A 1004 -37.14 -0.65 -30.27
N GLY A 1005 -36.41 0.18 -30.89
CA GLY A 1005 -36.78 1.17 -31.84
C GLY A 1005 -36.35 2.56 -31.35
N THR A 1006 -35.62 3.31 -32.16
CA THR A 1006 -35.54 4.78 -32.26
C THR A 1006 -34.90 5.51 -31.06
N GLY A 1007 -33.79 6.24 -31.22
CA GLY A 1007 -33.49 7.30 -32.08
C GLY A 1007 -32.46 8.23 -31.47
N MET A 1008 -31.53 8.64 -32.27
CA MET A 1008 -30.85 9.93 -32.35
C MET A 1008 -29.90 10.42 -31.25
N SER A 1009 -28.67 10.45 -31.67
CA SER A 1009 -27.80 11.63 -31.91
C SER A 1009 -27.01 12.20 -30.73
N GLY A 1010 -25.72 12.29 -30.98
CA GLY A 1010 -24.95 13.50 -30.71
C GLY A 1010 -23.69 13.32 -29.96
N LEU A 1011 -22.60 13.07 -30.68
CA LEU A 1011 -21.41 13.94 -30.79
C LEU A 1011 -20.63 14.32 -29.50
N CYS A 1012 -19.36 13.90 -29.59
CA CYS A 1012 -18.13 14.73 -29.34
C CYS A 1012 -17.74 15.03 -27.89
N MET A 1013 -16.70 14.67 -27.60
CA MET A 1013 -15.26 14.87 -27.45
C MET A 1013 -14.70 14.04 -26.30
#